data_45b08c30b95dd1d61365c036832753f5
#
_entry.id   45b08c30b95dd1d61365c036832753f5
#
_cell.length_a   1.000
_cell.length_b   1.000
_cell.length_c   1.000
_cell.angle_alpha   90.00
_cell.angle_beta   90.00
_cell.angle_gamma   90.00
#
_symmetry.space_group_name_H-M   'P 1'
#
loop_
_entity.id
_entity.type
_entity.pdbx_description
1 polymer ?
#
loop_
_entity_poly.entity_id
_entity_poly.type
_entity_poly.pdbx_seq_one_letter_code
_entity_poly.pdbx_strand_id
1 'polypeptide(L)'
;MKLTAILAAWISLACTFAQAQNDSSRLKRDTISQPDTLHQKAKTLKEATVTAHRPLIEHLIDRTVVNADALPGKEGSTLMDLLEKSPGVTVEQNTIQLQGRDAVTIYIDDRPTYLSGDALANYLRSLPASAVDRIELMTNPPAKYDAAGTGGVINIRLKRIREKGFNGNLSLNYIQGSYARSNNSLNLNIRQNKLNVTAALGYTLINSFTDVTLSRYFDTAVISDIAPVITQGSYVTHHAQNFSSRIGVDYYLTETTTVGINLSGLFTHANNQTANTSILGGQQGQVDSIIVANNTDNRRFDNGAFNLNYRHEYDKKGSQLSADLDYIVYRTRLAQTFANNSFYSDGAQYDQTLQTGSLPSRIHIYSAKTDYTHVLAGGSRLSTGAKTSYTATDNTADYFDIENGAAVPDFNFTNHFLYSENINAVYVNGAEDFNRLSLQAGLRFENTIAHGHQLGNPEKPDSSFNRGYNSLFPTFYSKYKLDSATSQVVGFNIGRRIDRPNYGSLNPFLAPMDKFTYNTGNPFLLPSYSVNCQLYYSYKRITVTLYYIYIKDRVDGLVQIINGYYYSRPGNLGNSYDRGIELNADLDPAKWFNIHLYSRFRVLHTVTNFYTGPLNTTGQQLVLRPTLTFKPGDGWTLQAWGGYQSRFVNEQFTDLPRGSLNFDFEKKLTDAATIELDFYDVLRTQNNSWQIGYLEGTTANYHSVNDTRNIELSFNYRFGKAIKDQRHHNANGAQSEINRVGN
;
A
#
# COMPACT_ATOMS: atom_id res chain seq x y z
N MET A 1 33.68 -5.87 14.12
CA MET A 1 34.13 -4.60 14.76
C MET A 1 33.42 -3.33 14.28
N LYS A 2 32.74 -3.27 13.14
CA LYS A 2 32.01 -2.04 12.71
C LYS A 2 30.57 -1.92 13.26
N LEU A 3 29.96 -3.01 13.71
CA LEU A 3 28.60 -3.01 14.26
C LEU A 3 28.53 -2.45 15.69
N THR A 4 29.57 -2.70 16.48
CA THR A 4 29.70 -2.20 17.87
C THR A 4 29.89 -0.68 17.94
N ALA A 5 30.49 -0.08 16.92
CA ALA A 5 30.68 1.37 16.85
C ALA A 5 29.39 2.14 16.54
N ILE A 6 28.50 1.57 15.73
CA ILE A 6 27.19 2.19 15.40
C ILE A 6 26.24 2.11 16.60
N LEU A 7 26.21 0.98 17.30
CA LEU A 7 25.41 0.85 18.52
C LEU A 7 25.90 1.77 19.65
N ALA A 8 27.22 1.95 19.78
CA ALA A 8 27.83 2.86 20.77
C ALA A 8 27.52 4.33 20.44
N ALA A 9 27.49 4.71 19.16
CA ALA A 9 27.12 6.08 18.74
C ALA A 9 25.65 6.42 19.05
N TRP A 10 24.75 5.46 18.94
CA TRP A 10 23.34 5.63 19.27
C TRP A 10 23.09 5.71 20.77
N ILE A 11 23.83 4.94 21.58
CA ILE A 11 23.73 4.97 23.04
C ILE A 11 24.37 6.27 23.62
N SER A 12 25.43 6.77 23.03
CA SER A 12 26.07 8.04 23.47
C SER A 12 25.21 9.26 23.10
N LEU A 13 24.47 9.25 21.98
CA LEU A 13 23.54 10.33 21.64
C LEU A 13 22.33 10.38 22.59
N ALA A 14 21.85 9.23 23.06
CA ALA A 14 20.77 9.14 24.04
C ALA A 14 21.20 9.62 25.44
N CYS A 15 22.44 9.39 25.83
CA CYS A 15 22.97 9.80 27.15
C CYS A 15 23.29 11.30 27.26
N THR A 16 23.65 11.97 26.17
CA THR A 16 23.94 13.42 26.19
C THR A 16 22.70 14.28 26.34
N PHE A 17 21.51 13.78 25.90
CA PHE A 17 20.26 14.50 26.12
C PHE A 17 19.66 14.34 27.55
N ALA A 18 20.10 13.35 28.33
CA ALA A 18 19.61 13.14 29.68
C ALA A 18 20.27 14.04 30.73
N GLN A 19 21.39 14.68 30.42
CA GLN A 19 22.14 15.52 31.39
C GLN A 19 21.81 17.02 31.35
N ALA A 20 20.97 17.47 30.38
CA ALA A 20 20.66 18.91 30.22
C ALA A 20 19.42 19.39 31.01
N GLN A 21 18.79 18.58 31.86
CA GLN A 21 17.54 18.92 32.54
C GLN A 21 17.57 19.02 34.09
N ASN A 22 18.73 19.09 34.70
CA ASN A 22 18.82 19.27 36.16
C ASN A 22 19.54 20.57 36.52
N ASP A 23 18.89 21.70 36.27
CA ASP A 23 19.20 22.91 37.07
C ASP A 23 18.08 23.95 36.92
N SER A 24 17.22 24.03 37.89
CA SER A 24 16.54 25.24 38.36
C SER A 24 15.32 24.94 39.25
N SER A 25 15.53 24.80 40.53
CA SER A 25 14.47 25.05 41.52
C SER A 25 15.09 25.58 42.82
N ARG A 26 15.22 26.89 42.91
CA ARG A 26 15.30 27.57 44.22
C ARG A 26 14.12 28.52 44.35
N LEU A 27 13.11 28.07 45.06
CA LEU A 27 12.00 28.89 45.57
C LEU A 27 12.50 29.71 46.77
N LYS A 28 12.39 31.01 46.66
CA LYS A 28 12.40 31.92 47.81
C LYS A 28 10.99 32.00 48.39
N ARG A 29 10.88 31.72 49.69
CA ARG A 29 9.72 32.05 50.52
C ARG A 29 9.77 33.54 50.84
N ASP A 30 8.69 34.23 50.64
CA ASP A 30 8.41 35.51 51.33
C ASP A 30 7.03 35.51 51.93
N THR A 31 6.98 36.19 53.07
CA THR A 31 6.06 36.19 54.15
C THR A 31 4.71 36.88 53.85
N ILE A 32 3.71 36.40 54.55
CA ILE A 32 2.32 36.84 54.62
C ILE A 32 2.21 38.22 55.30
N SER A 33 1.41 39.15 54.75
CA SER A 33 0.71 40.19 55.48
C SER A 33 -0.74 40.33 54.99
N GLN A 34 -1.66 40.50 55.94
CA GLN A 34 -3.10 40.48 55.83
C GLN A 34 -3.70 41.85 55.38
N PRO A 35 -5.06 41.99 55.29
CA PRO A 35 -5.73 42.33 54.05
C PRO A 35 -6.32 43.75 54.04
N ASP A 36 -6.57 44.26 52.84
CA ASP A 36 -7.45 45.43 52.67
C ASP A 36 -8.59 45.13 51.69
N THR A 37 -9.78 45.35 52.15
CA THR A 37 -11.05 45.19 51.44
C THR A 37 -11.26 46.33 50.46
N LEU A 38 -11.19 46.05 49.12
CA LEU A 38 -11.75 46.92 48.11
C LEU A 38 -12.47 46.11 47.03
N HIS A 39 -13.69 46.49 46.73
CA HIS A 39 -14.56 45.94 45.70
C HIS A 39 -13.85 45.81 44.36
N GLN A 40 -13.53 44.59 43.93
CA GLN A 40 -13.16 44.29 42.56
C GLN A 40 -14.37 43.83 41.74
N LYS A 41 -14.71 44.57 40.67
CA LYS A 41 -15.60 44.12 39.60
C LYS A 41 -15.18 42.74 39.12
N ALA A 42 -16.11 41.80 39.12
CA ALA A 42 -15.89 40.45 38.57
C ALA A 42 -15.48 40.58 37.10
N LYS A 43 -14.21 40.34 36.84
CA LYS A 43 -13.69 40.10 35.46
C LYS A 43 -14.13 38.69 35.09
N THR A 44 -15.12 38.59 34.19
CA THR A 44 -15.44 37.32 33.54
C THR A 44 -14.15 36.80 32.87
N LEU A 45 -13.59 35.77 33.47
CA LEU A 45 -12.52 34.99 32.82
C LEU A 45 -13.08 34.40 31.56
N LYS A 46 -12.48 34.72 30.42
CA LYS A 46 -12.74 33.99 29.17
C LYS A 46 -12.46 32.52 29.44
N GLU A 47 -13.45 31.70 29.13
CA GLU A 47 -13.36 30.25 29.21
C GLU A 47 -12.08 29.78 28.54
N ALA A 48 -11.12 29.27 29.31
CA ALA A 48 -9.92 28.69 28.77
C ALA A 48 -10.28 27.32 28.21
N THR A 49 -10.55 27.25 26.91
CA THR A 49 -10.73 25.98 26.21
C THR A 49 -9.37 25.27 26.17
N VAL A 50 -9.17 24.32 27.08
CA VAL A 50 -8.00 23.43 27.03
C VAL A 50 -8.23 22.44 25.87
N THR A 51 -7.76 22.78 24.70
CA THR A 51 -7.65 21.84 23.58
C THR A 51 -6.50 20.90 23.86
N ALA A 52 -6.81 19.71 24.38
CA ALA A 52 -5.84 18.64 24.49
C ALA A 52 -5.45 18.20 23.07
N HIS A 53 -4.25 18.53 22.61
CA HIS A 53 -3.71 18.02 21.36
C HIS A 53 -3.48 16.51 21.49
N ARG A 54 -4.14 15.71 20.64
CA ARG A 54 -3.88 14.28 20.55
C ARG A 54 -2.43 14.06 20.08
N PRO A 55 -1.68 13.10 20.65
CA PRO A 55 -0.34 12.79 20.18
C PRO A 55 -0.41 12.29 18.73
N LEU A 56 0.66 12.47 17.95
CA LEU A 56 0.75 11.97 16.57
C LEU A 56 0.56 10.44 16.53
N ILE A 57 1.20 9.72 17.44
CA ILE A 57 1.14 8.26 17.52
C ILE A 57 0.53 7.85 18.86
N GLU A 58 -0.43 6.92 18.81
CA GLU A 58 -1.04 6.28 19.97
C GLU A 58 -1.01 4.75 19.78
N HIS A 59 -0.53 4.01 20.77
CA HIS A 59 -0.51 2.56 20.73
C HIS A 59 -1.71 1.97 21.48
N LEU A 60 -2.67 1.43 20.73
CA LEU A 60 -3.71 0.55 21.24
C LEU A 60 -3.14 -0.88 21.37
N ILE A 61 -3.92 -1.82 21.93
CA ILE A 61 -3.42 -3.17 22.17
C ILE A 61 -3.11 -3.91 20.86
N ASP A 62 -3.93 -3.73 19.82
CA ASP A 62 -3.89 -4.47 18.55
C ASP A 62 -3.46 -3.61 17.36
N ARG A 63 -3.21 -2.29 17.56
CA ARG A 63 -2.89 -1.35 16.48
C ARG A 63 -2.13 -0.12 16.95
N THR A 64 -1.40 0.47 16.02
CA THR A 64 -0.85 1.82 16.16
C THR A 64 -1.79 2.81 15.47
N VAL A 65 -2.18 3.86 16.16
CA VAL A 65 -3.03 4.93 15.63
C VAL A 65 -2.16 6.14 15.32
N VAL A 66 -2.23 6.62 14.09
CA VAL A 66 -1.64 7.87 13.64
C VAL A 66 -2.76 8.90 13.55
N ASN A 67 -2.72 9.92 14.40
CA ASN A 67 -3.72 10.98 14.42
C ASN A 67 -3.45 11.94 13.25
N ALA A 68 -4.34 11.94 12.26
CA ALA A 68 -4.15 12.71 11.03
C ALA A 68 -4.10 14.23 11.26
N ASP A 69 -4.80 14.75 12.28
CA ASP A 69 -4.75 16.19 12.61
C ASP A 69 -3.42 16.63 13.23
N ALA A 70 -2.60 15.68 13.70
CA ALA A 70 -1.26 15.95 14.19
C ALA A 70 -0.19 15.88 13.09
N LEU A 71 -0.51 15.29 11.91
CA LEU A 71 0.37 15.29 10.75
C LEU A 71 0.32 16.66 10.09
N PRO A 72 1.45 17.33 9.92
CA PRO A 72 1.55 18.59 9.21
C PRO A 72 1.35 18.41 7.69
N GLY A 73 0.96 19.48 6.97
CA GLY A 73 0.72 19.44 5.53
C GLY A 73 -0.49 18.61 5.09
N LYS A 74 -1.46 18.43 5.99
CA LYS A 74 -2.65 17.62 5.74
C LYS A 74 -3.67 18.32 4.84
N GLU A 75 -3.76 19.63 4.93
CA GLU A 75 -4.91 20.38 4.40
C GLU A 75 -4.91 20.47 2.87
N GLY A 76 -3.74 20.38 2.23
CA GLY A 76 -3.59 20.38 0.77
C GLY A 76 -3.40 19.00 0.16
N SER A 77 -2.94 18.03 0.96
CA SER A 77 -2.49 16.74 0.47
C SER A 77 -3.62 15.73 0.27
N THR A 78 -3.33 14.71 -0.54
CA THR A 78 -4.21 13.57 -0.76
C THR A 78 -4.10 12.56 0.37
N LEU A 79 -5.02 11.61 0.43
CA LEU A 79 -4.91 10.49 1.37
C LEU A 79 -3.68 9.63 1.10
N MET A 80 -3.22 9.53 -0.15
CA MET A 80 -2.00 8.81 -0.51
C MET A 80 -0.77 9.47 0.10
N ASP A 81 -0.65 10.81 0.01
CA ASP A 81 0.45 11.57 0.60
C ASP A 81 0.43 11.48 2.13
N LEU A 82 -0.78 11.48 2.72
CA LEU A 82 -0.94 11.28 4.16
C LEU A 82 -0.43 9.90 4.61
N LEU A 83 -0.67 8.86 3.82
CA LEU A 83 -0.14 7.52 4.07
C LEU A 83 1.39 7.50 3.95
N GLU A 84 1.94 8.13 2.92
CA GLU A 84 3.40 8.22 2.72
C GLU A 84 4.11 8.96 3.87
N LYS A 85 3.46 9.99 4.42
CA LYS A 85 3.94 10.73 5.61
C LYS A 85 3.69 9.96 6.92
N SER A 86 2.92 8.86 6.89
CA SER A 86 2.60 8.08 8.10
C SER A 86 3.77 7.17 8.53
N PRO A 87 4.08 7.11 9.83
CA PRO A 87 5.16 6.28 10.36
C PRO A 87 5.02 4.81 9.98
N GLY A 88 6.10 4.22 9.45
CA GLY A 88 6.11 2.80 9.06
C GLY A 88 5.40 2.47 7.75
N VAL A 89 4.76 3.44 7.10
CA VAL A 89 4.17 3.27 5.77
C VAL A 89 5.17 3.73 4.71
N THR A 90 5.31 2.97 3.65
CA THR A 90 6.12 3.27 2.47
C THR A 90 5.26 3.19 1.23
N VAL A 91 5.39 4.14 0.32
CA VAL A 91 4.76 4.09 -0.99
C VAL A 91 5.85 3.96 -2.04
N GLU A 92 5.83 2.87 -2.81
CA GLU A 92 6.79 2.59 -3.87
C GLU A 92 6.05 2.18 -5.14
N GLN A 93 6.24 2.92 -6.23
CA GLN A 93 5.58 2.64 -7.52
C GLN A 93 4.07 2.33 -7.37
N ASN A 94 3.34 3.16 -6.60
CA ASN A 94 1.92 2.98 -6.25
C ASN A 94 1.61 1.80 -5.30
N THR A 95 2.60 1.02 -4.89
CA THR A 95 2.43 -0.05 -3.91
C THR A 95 2.60 0.50 -2.50
N ILE A 96 1.62 0.25 -1.64
CA ILE A 96 1.65 0.66 -0.23
C ILE A 96 2.23 -0.49 0.58
N GLN A 97 3.30 -0.19 1.31
CA GLN A 97 3.96 -1.13 2.21
C GLN A 97 3.76 -0.70 3.67
N LEU A 98 3.63 -1.64 4.57
CA LEU A 98 3.66 -1.42 6.01
C LEU A 98 4.88 -2.11 6.60
N GLN A 99 5.78 -1.32 7.20
CA GLN A 99 7.08 -1.80 7.68
C GLN A 99 7.92 -2.51 6.58
N GLY A 100 7.82 -2.00 5.33
CA GLY A 100 8.49 -2.56 4.14
C GLY A 100 8.01 -3.94 3.72
N ARG A 101 6.78 -4.28 4.07
CA ARG A 101 6.08 -5.48 3.60
C ARG A 101 4.98 -5.09 2.64
N ASP A 102 4.96 -5.76 1.52
CA ASP A 102 3.89 -5.71 0.53
C ASP A 102 2.62 -6.43 1.03
N ALA A 103 1.63 -6.55 0.19
CA ALA A 103 0.37 -7.21 0.48
C ALA A 103 -0.37 -6.61 1.70
N VAL A 104 -0.35 -5.27 1.81
CA VAL A 104 -1.10 -4.51 2.81
C VAL A 104 -2.55 -4.37 2.36
N THR A 105 -3.48 -4.61 3.27
CA THR A 105 -4.91 -4.43 3.02
C THR A 105 -5.37 -3.06 3.49
N ILE A 106 -5.98 -2.26 2.60
CA ILE A 106 -6.44 -0.90 2.90
C ILE A 106 -7.94 -0.89 3.18
N TYR A 107 -8.31 -0.36 4.34
CA TYR A 107 -9.69 -0.11 4.76
C TYR A 107 -9.93 1.39 4.92
N ILE A 108 -11.15 1.84 4.63
CA ILE A 108 -11.63 3.18 4.95
C ILE A 108 -12.89 3.02 5.82
N ASP A 109 -12.85 3.52 7.07
CA ASP A 109 -13.93 3.37 8.06
C ASP A 109 -14.34 1.90 8.29
N ASP A 110 -13.38 1.00 8.45
CA ASP A 110 -13.56 -0.46 8.49
C ASP A 110 -14.19 -1.04 7.20
N ARG A 111 -14.28 -0.27 6.12
CA ARG A 111 -14.78 -0.70 4.82
C ARG A 111 -13.59 -0.93 3.88
N PRO A 112 -13.55 -2.04 3.17
CA PRO A 112 -12.53 -2.25 2.15
C PRO A 112 -12.68 -1.22 1.02
N THR A 113 -11.55 -0.88 0.40
CA THR A 113 -11.55 0.06 -0.74
C THR A 113 -12.08 -0.57 -2.02
N TYR A 114 -12.15 -1.89 -2.11
CA TYR A 114 -12.49 -2.68 -3.31
C TYR A 114 -11.57 -2.43 -4.51
N LEU A 115 -10.34 -1.97 -4.24
CA LEU A 115 -9.33 -1.63 -5.22
C LEU A 115 -7.96 -2.15 -4.79
N SER A 116 -7.10 -2.45 -5.75
CA SER A 116 -5.70 -2.86 -5.54
C SER A 116 -4.78 -2.16 -6.56
N GLY A 117 -3.47 -2.24 -6.35
CA GLY A 117 -2.46 -1.69 -7.27
C GLY A 117 -2.72 -0.23 -7.64
N ASP A 118 -2.55 0.12 -8.92
CA ASP A 118 -2.72 1.48 -9.42
C ASP A 118 -4.14 2.05 -9.21
N ALA A 119 -5.16 1.19 -9.30
CA ALA A 119 -6.54 1.59 -9.06
C ALA A 119 -6.75 2.06 -7.62
N LEU A 120 -6.15 1.36 -6.64
CA LEU A 120 -6.16 1.77 -5.24
C LEU A 120 -5.38 3.07 -5.04
N ALA A 121 -4.17 3.17 -5.59
CA ALA A 121 -3.34 4.36 -5.48
C ALA A 121 -4.05 5.61 -6.04
N ASN A 122 -4.66 5.47 -7.22
CA ASN A 122 -5.43 6.55 -7.85
C ASN A 122 -6.67 6.94 -7.04
N TYR A 123 -7.35 5.96 -6.48
CA TYR A 123 -8.49 6.23 -5.60
C TYR A 123 -8.06 6.95 -4.32
N LEU A 124 -6.97 6.55 -3.68
CA LEU A 124 -6.45 7.22 -2.47
C LEU A 124 -5.97 8.65 -2.78
N ARG A 125 -5.39 8.88 -3.96
CA ARG A 125 -5.08 10.24 -4.43
C ARG A 125 -6.33 11.08 -4.70
N SER A 126 -7.46 10.46 -5.04
CA SER A 126 -8.73 11.18 -5.22
C SER A 126 -9.40 11.59 -3.90
N LEU A 127 -8.91 11.13 -2.76
CA LEU A 127 -9.45 11.44 -1.44
C LEU A 127 -8.58 12.49 -0.73
N PRO A 128 -9.16 13.58 -0.19
CA PRO A 128 -8.40 14.59 0.51
C PRO A 128 -7.98 14.10 1.90
N ALA A 129 -6.72 14.35 2.28
CA ALA A 129 -6.22 14.05 3.61
C ALA A 129 -6.99 14.78 4.73
N SER A 130 -7.54 15.96 4.43
CA SER A 130 -8.38 16.75 5.36
C SER A 130 -9.63 16.01 5.86
N ALA A 131 -10.13 15.04 5.09
CA ALA A 131 -11.26 14.20 5.48
C ALA A 131 -10.90 13.12 6.52
N VAL A 132 -9.60 12.87 6.78
CA VAL A 132 -9.12 11.81 7.66
C VAL A 132 -9.06 12.28 9.11
N ASP A 133 -9.60 11.48 10.05
CA ASP A 133 -9.44 11.63 11.50
C ASP A 133 -8.13 10.96 11.97
N ARG A 134 -7.95 9.69 11.60
CA ARG A 134 -6.78 8.90 11.98
C ARG A 134 -6.55 7.73 11.05
N ILE A 135 -5.33 7.20 11.08
CA ILE A 135 -4.92 5.98 10.39
C ILE A 135 -4.59 4.93 11.43
N GLU A 136 -5.19 3.74 11.32
CA GLU A 136 -4.96 2.60 12.22
C GLU A 136 -4.06 1.60 11.50
N LEU A 137 -2.83 1.43 11.97
CA LEU A 137 -1.82 0.53 11.42
C LEU A 137 -1.79 -0.76 12.23
N MET A 138 -2.08 -1.89 11.58
CA MET A 138 -2.14 -3.21 12.20
C MET A 138 -1.21 -4.17 11.47
N THR A 139 -0.02 -4.38 11.99
CA THR A 139 0.97 -5.33 11.43
C THR A 139 0.56 -6.78 11.68
N ASN A 140 -0.10 -7.04 12.81
CA ASN A 140 -0.79 -8.28 13.14
C ASN A 140 -2.28 -7.94 13.39
N PRO A 141 -3.14 -7.93 12.37
CA PRO A 141 -4.57 -7.62 12.56
C PRO A 141 -5.27 -8.69 13.41
N PRO A 142 -6.25 -8.30 14.26
CA PRO A 142 -7.07 -9.25 15.03
C PRO A 142 -7.83 -10.25 14.16
N ALA A 143 -8.26 -11.37 14.76
CA ALA A 143 -8.93 -12.49 14.08
C ALA A 143 -10.21 -12.12 13.31
N LYS A 144 -10.85 -10.98 13.63
CA LYS A 144 -11.98 -10.43 12.87
C LYS A 144 -11.66 -9.97 11.45
N TYR A 145 -10.39 -9.63 11.20
CA TYR A 145 -9.91 -9.32 9.85
C TYR A 145 -9.52 -10.60 9.12
N ASP A 146 -9.55 -10.56 7.80
CA ASP A 146 -9.11 -11.69 6.99
C ASP A 146 -7.66 -12.06 7.29
N ALA A 147 -7.36 -13.35 7.27
CA ALA A 147 -5.99 -13.83 7.49
C ALA A 147 -5.06 -13.49 6.31
N ALA A 148 -5.61 -13.11 5.16
CA ALA A 148 -4.86 -12.69 3.98
C ALA A 148 -4.14 -11.34 4.18
N GLY A 149 -3.00 -11.19 3.48
CA GLY A 149 -2.14 -10.00 3.50
C GLY A 149 -1.09 -10.08 4.61
N THR A 150 0.10 -10.57 4.26
CA THR A 150 1.23 -10.69 5.19
C THR A 150 1.80 -9.33 5.60
N GLY A 151 1.55 -8.27 4.83
CA GLY A 151 1.91 -6.88 5.14
C GLY A 151 1.10 -6.26 6.28
N GLY A 152 -0.08 -6.82 6.61
CA GLY A 152 -0.97 -6.28 7.64
C GLY A 152 -2.14 -5.48 7.08
N VAL A 153 -2.76 -4.68 7.94
CA VAL A 153 -3.94 -3.85 7.61
C VAL A 153 -3.68 -2.38 7.95
N ILE A 154 -4.03 -1.50 7.04
CA ILE A 154 -4.14 -0.05 7.26
C ILE A 154 -5.61 0.30 7.19
N ASN A 155 -6.17 0.80 8.29
CA ASN A 155 -7.56 1.23 8.34
C ASN A 155 -7.63 2.75 8.53
N ILE A 156 -8.15 3.44 7.53
CA ILE A 156 -8.25 4.88 7.47
C ILE A 156 -9.60 5.29 8.04
N ARG A 157 -9.60 6.04 9.12
CA ARG A 157 -10.81 6.59 9.73
C ARG A 157 -11.05 7.99 9.22
N LEU A 158 -12.18 8.19 8.59
CA LEU A 158 -12.59 9.51 8.16
C LEU A 158 -13.17 10.31 9.35
N LYS A 159 -13.10 11.63 9.26
CA LYS A 159 -13.70 12.53 10.26
C LYS A 159 -15.20 12.30 10.34
N ARG A 160 -15.69 12.10 11.55
CA ARG A 160 -17.11 11.95 11.82
C ARG A 160 -17.76 13.33 11.92
N ILE A 161 -18.63 13.63 10.99
CA ILE A 161 -19.43 14.86 11.02
C ILE A 161 -20.80 14.49 11.57
N ARG A 162 -21.17 15.06 12.73
CA ARG A 162 -22.35 14.61 13.50
C ARG A 162 -23.58 15.51 13.42
N GLU A 163 -23.53 16.63 12.70
CA GLU A 163 -24.67 17.58 12.61
C GLU A 163 -25.55 17.29 11.40
N LYS A 164 -26.86 17.59 11.53
CA LYS A 164 -27.79 17.55 10.39
C LYS A 164 -27.47 18.70 9.43
N GLY A 165 -27.49 18.48 8.12
CA GLY A 165 -27.25 19.50 7.13
C GLY A 165 -26.52 18.97 5.88
N PHE A 166 -25.93 19.90 5.16
CA PHE A 166 -25.14 19.68 3.96
C PHE A 166 -23.73 20.19 4.18
N ASN A 167 -22.75 19.40 3.79
CA ASN A 167 -21.34 19.82 3.70
C ASN A 167 -20.63 19.11 2.56
N GLY A 168 -19.49 19.66 2.17
CA GLY A 168 -18.65 19.08 1.16
C GLY A 168 -17.22 19.62 1.19
N ASN A 169 -16.38 18.97 0.42
CA ASN A 169 -14.99 19.38 0.16
C ASN A 169 -14.71 19.26 -1.32
N LEU A 170 -14.14 20.32 -1.90
CA LEU A 170 -13.60 20.36 -3.24
C LEU A 170 -12.07 20.41 -3.14
N SER A 171 -11.38 19.50 -3.84
CA SER A 171 -9.92 19.50 -3.99
C SER A 171 -9.57 19.59 -5.46
N LEU A 172 -8.75 20.54 -5.83
CA LEU A 172 -8.26 20.77 -7.20
C LEU A 172 -6.73 20.79 -7.17
N ASN A 173 -6.11 19.86 -7.89
CA ASN A 173 -4.65 19.71 -7.91
C ASN A 173 -4.15 19.73 -9.35
N TYR A 174 -3.17 20.58 -9.61
CA TYR A 174 -2.41 20.62 -10.85
C TYR A 174 -0.96 20.26 -10.57
N ILE A 175 -0.43 19.32 -11.34
CA ILE A 175 0.92 18.78 -11.15
C ILE A 175 1.70 18.97 -12.45
N GLN A 176 2.85 19.61 -12.37
CA GLN A 176 3.77 19.80 -13.50
C GLN A 176 5.07 19.06 -13.25
N GLY A 177 5.21 17.89 -13.88
CA GLY A 177 6.48 17.20 -14.08
C GLY A 177 6.98 17.45 -15.50
N SER A 178 7.50 16.42 -16.17
CA SER A 178 7.77 16.47 -17.62
C SER A 178 6.47 16.66 -18.40
N TYR A 179 5.37 16.15 -17.88
CA TYR A 179 4.02 16.28 -18.44
C TYR A 179 3.05 16.83 -17.39
N ALA A 180 2.02 17.54 -17.87
CA ALA A 180 0.94 18.05 -17.02
C ALA A 180 0.03 16.91 -16.55
N ARG A 181 -0.33 16.92 -15.27
CA ARG A 181 -1.24 15.97 -14.59
C ARG A 181 -2.25 16.75 -13.77
N SER A 182 -3.36 16.11 -13.43
CA SER A 182 -4.29 16.69 -12.47
C SER A 182 -4.97 15.61 -11.65
N ASN A 183 -5.36 15.98 -10.41
CA ASN A 183 -6.10 15.10 -9.51
C ASN A 183 -7.16 15.92 -8.79
N ASN A 184 -8.43 15.72 -9.14
CA ASN A 184 -9.53 16.54 -8.67
C ASN A 184 -10.58 15.69 -7.97
N SER A 185 -11.12 16.18 -6.86
CA SER A 185 -12.18 15.45 -6.15
C SER A 185 -13.24 16.37 -5.56
N LEU A 186 -14.47 15.85 -5.52
CA LEU A 186 -15.62 16.45 -4.86
C LEU A 186 -16.25 15.44 -3.92
N ASN A 187 -16.30 15.77 -2.63
CA ASN A 187 -16.93 14.95 -1.61
C ASN A 187 -18.11 15.72 -1.02
N LEU A 188 -19.29 15.08 -0.97
CA LEU A 188 -20.54 15.62 -0.49
C LEU A 188 -21.12 14.72 0.60
N ASN A 189 -21.71 15.34 1.60
CA ASN A 189 -22.48 14.66 2.64
C ASN A 189 -23.76 15.43 2.92
N ILE A 190 -24.89 14.72 2.89
CA ILE A 190 -26.20 15.24 3.18
C ILE A 190 -26.86 14.38 4.24
N ARG A 191 -27.16 14.96 5.39
CA ARG A 191 -27.87 14.27 6.47
C ARG A 191 -29.18 14.97 6.81
N GLN A 192 -30.27 14.24 6.63
CA GLN A 192 -31.60 14.71 6.95
C GLN A 192 -32.38 13.64 7.71
N ASN A 193 -32.79 13.93 8.97
CA ASN A 193 -33.54 13.01 9.83
C ASN A 193 -32.87 11.62 9.96
N LYS A 194 -33.52 10.57 9.39
CA LYS A 194 -33.09 9.19 9.42
C LYS A 194 -32.22 8.80 8.21
N LEU A 195 -31.99 9.73 7.28
CA LEU A 195 -31.25 9.48 6.05
C LEU A 195 -29.91 10.20 6.07
N ASN A 196 -28.85 9.49 5.72
CA ASN A 196 -27.54 10.03 5.45
C ASN A 196 -27.07 9.58 4.08
N VAL A 197 -26.76 10.55 3.20
CA VAL A 197 -26.26 10.28 1.84
C VAL A 197 -24.87 10.86 1.72
N THR A 198 -23.93 10.04 1.29
CA THR A 198 -22.56 10.44 0.97
C THR A 198 -22.30 10.25 -0.51
N ALA A 199 -21.62 11.19 -1.14
CA ALA A 199 -21.15 11.05 -2.52
C ALA A 199 -19.70 11.50 -2.61
N ALA A 200 -18.88 10.74 -3.32
CA ALA A 200 -17.51 11.10 -3.65
C ALA A 200 -17.31 10.90 -5.15
N LEU A 201 -16.79 11.92 -5.82
CA LEU A 201 -16.43 11.91 -7.23
C LEU A 201 -14.95 12.27 -7.34
N GLY A 202 -14.20 11.56 -8.16
CA GLY A 202 -12.80 11.83 -8.44
C GLY A 202 -12.52 11.76 -9.95
N TYR A 203 -11.67 12.66 -10.41
CA TYR A 203 -11.13 12.64 -11.77
C TYR A 203 -9.62 12.86 -11.71
N THR A 204 -8.87 11.93 -12.30
CA THR A 204 -7.41 11.98 -12.33
C THR A 204 -6.93 11.86 -13.77
N LEU A 205 -6.08 12.79 -14.19
CA LEU A 205 -5.33 12.74 -15.44
C LEU A 205 -3.87 12.43 -15.12
N ILE A 206 -3.35 11.35 -15.66
CA ILE A 206 -1.96 10.88 -15.49
C ILE A 206 -1.26 11.00 -16.84
N ASN A 207 -0.19 11.78 -16.89
CA ASN A 207 0.75 11.80 -17.99
C ASN A 207 2.15 11.70 -17.39
N SER A 208 2.92 10.69 -17.75
CA SER A 208 4.26 10.48 -17.20
C SER A 208 5.12 9.68 -18.15
N PHE A 209 6.39 9.53 -17.83
CA PHE A 209 7.28 8.63 -18.54
C PHE A 209 8.02 7.70 -17.57
N THR A 210 8.50 6.61 -18.13
CA THR A 210 9.51 5.73 -17.53
C THR A 210 10.59 5.50 -18.57
N ASP A 211 11.84 5.80 -18.23
CA ASP A 211 13.02 5.57 -19.06
C ASP A 211 13.83 4.43 -18.43
N VAL A 212 13.93 3.31 -19.14
CA VAL A 212 14.53 2.06 -18.65
C VAL A 212 15.77 1.72 -19.48
N THR A 213 16.84 1.41 -18.80
CA THR A 213 18.02 0.76 -19.41
C THR A 213 18.22 -0.60 -18.77
N LEU A 214 18.30 -1.65 -19.59
CA LEU A 214 18.56 -3.03 -19.17
C LEU A 214 19.76 -3.56 -19.95
N SER A 215 20.85 -3.85 -19.25
CA SER A 215 22.05 -4.45 -19.84
C SER A 215 22.20 -5.88 -19.36
N ARG A 216 22.39 -6.80 -20.30
CA ARG A 216 22.56 -8.24 -20.09
C ARG A 216 23.91 -8.68 -20.64
N TYR A 217 24.66 -9.43 -19.83
CA TYR A 217 25.99 -9.92 -20.17
C TYR A 217 25.97 -11.45 -20.10
N PHE A 218 26.17 -12.11 -21.24
CA PHE A 218 26.11 -13.55 -21.36
C PHE A 218 27.52 -14.14 -21.35
N ASP A 219 27.71 -15.20 -20.59
CA ASP A 219 28.92 -16.02 -20.67
C ASP A 219 28.82 -16.93 -21.89
N THR A 220 29.59 -16.64 -22.91
CA THR A 220 29.62 -17.39 -24.18
C THR A 220 30.08 -18.83 -24.04
N ALA A 221 30.73 -19.18 -22.91
CA ALA A 221 31.06 -20.56 -22.60
C ALA A 221 29.86 -21.41 -22.16
N VAL A 222 28.79 -20.74 -21.70
CA VAL A 222 27.56 -21.37 -21.23
C VAL A 222 26.42 -21.19 -22.23
N ILE A 223 26.32 -20.01 -22.86
CA ILE A 223 25.27 -19.65 -23.83
C ILE A 223 25.94 -19.14 -25.11
N SER A 224 26.07 -20.02 -26.12
CA SER A 224 26.82 -19.74 -27.38
C SER A 224 25.97 -19.08 -28.46
N ASP A 225 24.67 -19.24 -28.44
CA ASP A 225 23.78 -18.92 -29.56
C ASP A 225 23.19 -17.51 -29.51
N ILE A 226 23.65 -16.68 -28.56
CA ILE A 226 23.18 -15.31 -28.35
C ILE A 226 24.34 -14.33 -28.32
N ALA A 227 24.10 -13.09 -28.75
CA ALA A 227 25.09 -12.02 -28.65
C ALA A 227 25.59 -11.87 -27.20
N PRO A 228 26.91 -11.77 -26.96
CA PRO A 228 27.51 -11.70 -25.63
C PRO A 228 26.98 -10.54 -24.77
N VAL A 229 26.52 -9.46 -25.39
CA VAL A 229 25.96 -8.28 -24.70
C VAL A 229 24.68 -7.85 -25.39
N ILE A 230 23.63 -7.69 -24.63
CA ILE A 230 22.38 -7.05 -25.08
C ILE A 230 22.13 -5.82 -24.19
N THR A 231 22.15 -4.64 -24.79
CA THR A 231 21.75 -3.39 -24.12
C THR A 231 20.44 -2.89 -24.70
N GLN A 232 19.46 -2.71 -23.85
CA GLN A 232 18.11 -2.30 -24.19
C GLN A 232 17.77 -0.98 -23.53
N GLY A 233 17.36 0.02 -24.33
CA GLY A 233 16.78 1.27 -23.89
C GLY A 233 15.29 1.28 -24.21
N SER A 234 14.44 1.57 -23.22
CA SER A 234 12.98 1.62 -23.40
C SER A 234 12.42 2.92 -22.82
N TYR A 235 11.86 3.76 -23.65
CA TYR A 235 11.15 4.96 -23.22
C TYR A 235 9.64 4.71 -23.31
N VAL A 236 8.99 4.67 -22.14
CA VAL A 236 7.56 4.40 -22.02
C VAL A 236 6.84 5.66 -21.66
N THR A 237 5.87 6.09 -22.46
CA THR A 237 4.95 7.16 -22.10
C THR A 237 3.64 6.57 -21.58
N HIS A 238 3.17 7.10 -20.47
CA HIS A 238 1.95 6.70 -19.80
C HIS A 238 0.90 7.81 -19.91
N HIS A 239 -0.23 7.51 -20.49
CA HIS A 239 -1.39 8.40 -20.52
C HIS A 239 -2.60 7.66 -19.96
N ALA A 240 -3.19 8.16 -18.84
CA ALA A 240 -4.38 7.56 -18.27
C ALA A 240 -5.38 8.60 -17.75
N GLN A 241 -6.66 8.29 -17.91
CA GLN A 241 -7.79 9.03 -17.37
C GLN A 241 -8.58 8.10 -16.47
N ASN A 242 -8.75 8.51 -15.20
CA ASN A 242 -9.50 7.75 -14.22
C ASN A 242 -10.69 8.57 -13.73
N PHE A 243 -11.87 7.98 -13.78
CA PHE A 243 -13.06 8.52 -13.14
C PHE A 243 -13.50 7.57 -12.03
N SER A 244 -13.57 8.06 -10.80
CA SER A 244 -14.05 7.31 -9.64
C SER A 244 -15.33 7.91 -9.09
N SER A 245 -16.25 7.05 -8.65
CA SER A 245 -17.50 7.47 -8.01
C SER A 245 -17.85 6.55 -6.85
N ARG A 246 -18.38 7.12 -5.77
CA ARG A 246 -18.93 6.37 -4.65
C ARG A 246 -20.18 7.07 -4.14
N ILE A 247 -21.24 6.30 -3.92
CA ILE A 247 -22.47 6.76 -3.31
C ILE A 247 -22.81 5.82 -2.16
N GLY A 248 -22.98 6.38 -0.97
CA GLY A 248 -23.43 5.67 0.22
C GLY A 248 -24.75 6.22 0.71
N VAL A 249 -25.67 5.35 1.08
CA VAL A 249 -26.96 5.70 1.66
C VAL A 249 -27.15 4.89 2.95
N ASP A 250 -27.16 5.56 4.11
CA ASP A 250 -27.47 4.94 5.39
C ASP A 250 -28.85 5.38 5.88
N TYR A 251 -29.69 4.41 6.22
CA TYR A 251 -31.00 4.65 6.78
C TYR A 251 -31.05 4.16 8.25
N TYR A 252 -31.27 5.08 9.16
CA TYR A 252 -31.37 4.83 10.60
C TYR A 252 -32.79 4.35 10.92
N LEU A 253 -33.05 3.03 10.90
CA LEU A 253 -34.33 2.42 11.24
C LEU A 253 -34.76 2.83 12.65
N THR A 254 -33.82 2.68 13.61
CA THR A 254 -33.92 3.11 15.00
C THR A 254 -32.66 3.86 15.42
N GLU A 255 -32.60 4.33 16.67
CA GLU A 255 -31.36 4.90 17.21
C GLU A 255 -30.20 3.91 17.29
N THR A 256 -30.51 2.61 17.34
CA THR A 256 -29.54 1.52 17.51
C THR A 256 -29.39 0.67 16.25
N THR A 257 -30.26 0.82 15.25
CA THR A 257 -30.26 -0.02 14.04
C THR A 257 -30.09 0.83 12.79
N THR A 258 -29.14 0.44 11.96
CA THR A 258 -28.90 1.09 10.66
C THR A 258 -28.80 0.04 9.54
N VAL A 259 -29.38 0.37 8.39
CA VAL A 259 -29.21 -0.35 7.13
C VAL A 259 -28.53 0.60 6.14
N GLY A 260 -27.52 0.12 5.43
CA GLY A 260 -26.79 0.93 4.46
C GLY A 260 -26.63 0.23 3.13
N ILE A 261 -26.58 1.02 2.06
CA ILE A 261 -26.21 0.59 0.71
C ILE A 261 -25.04 1.43 0.26
N ASN A 262 -24.01 0.79 -0.29
CA ASN A 262 -22.88 1.48 -0.91
C ASN A 262 -22.72 0.99 -2.35
N LEU A 263 -22.59 1.95 -3.27
CA LEU A 263 -22.24 1.74 -4.67
C LEU A 263 -20.91 2.43 -4.92
N SER A 264 -19.99 1.76 -5.60
CA SER A 264 -18.76 2.39 -6.08
C SER A 264 -18.43 1.93 -7.49
N GLY A 265 -17.73 2.79 -8.22
CA GLY A 265 -17.26 2.53 -9.57
C GLY A 265 -15.93 3.22 -9.82
N LEU A 266 -15.07 2.56 -10.60
CA LEU A 266 -13.84 3.12 -11.14
C LEU A 266 -13.79 2.78 -12.63
N PHE A 267 -13.57 3.78 -13.47
CA PHE A 267 -13.44 3.68 -14.91
C PHE A 267 -12.09 4.25 -15.32
N THR A 268 -11.23 3.41 -15.89
CA THR A 268 -9.90 3.78 -16.35
C THR A 268 -9.78 3.56 -17.85
N HIS A 269 -9.27 4.57 -18.53
CA HIS A 269 -8.78 4.46 -19.89
C HIS A 269 -7.31 4.83 -19.90
N ALA A 270 -6.44 3.88 -20.29
CA ALA A 270 -5.00 4.08 -20.33
C ALA A 270 -4.44 3.70 -21.70
N ASN A 271 -3.47 4.49 -22.16
CA ASN A 271 -2.67 4.24 -23.34
C ASN A 271 -1.19 4.36 -22.96
N ASN A 272 -0.44 3.28 -23.13
CA ASN A 272 1.00 3.29 -22.97
C ASN A 272 1.64 3.08 -24.35
N GLN A 273 2.67 3.90 -24.64
CA GLN A 273 3.48 3.75 -25.84
C GLN A 273 4.92 3.52 -25.42
N THR A 274 5.52 2.46 -25.95
CA THR A 274 6.89 2.07 -25.66
C THR A 274 7.73 2.18 -26.93
N ALA A 275 8.73 3.04 -26.91
CA ALA A 275 9.80 3.04 -27.89
C ALA A 275 10.99 2.31 -27.29
N ASN A 276 11.38 1.19 -27.89
CA ASN A 276 12.42 0.31 -27.41
C ASN A 276 13.52 0.18 -28.49
N THR A 277 14.78 0.24 -28.08
CA THR A 277 15.92 -0.08 -28.92
C THR A 277 16.82 -1.09 -28.20
N SER A 278 17.02 -2.26 -28.79
CA SER A 278 17.90 -3.30 -28.30
C SER A 278 19.11 -3.39 -29.22
N ILE A 279 20.30 -3.22 -28.65
CA ILE A 279 21.59 -3.34 -29.32
C ILE A 279 22.21 -4.66 -28.92
N LEU A 280 22.44 -5.52 -29.89
CA LEU A 280 23.09 -6.82 -29.74
C LEU A 280 24.54 -6.70 -30.25
N GLY A 281 25.51 -7.17 -29.45
CA GLY A 281 26.91 -7.05 -29.86
C GLY A 281 27.84 -7.84 -28.99
N GLY A 282 29.14 -7.80 -29.37
CA GLY A 282 30.22 -8.45 -28.68
C GLY A 282 30.71 -7.71 -27.43
N GLN A 283 31.51 -8.41 -26.59
CA GLN A 283 32.10 -7.84 -25.37
C GLN A 283 33.06 -6.66 -25.64
N GLN A 284 33.59 -6.53 -26.84
CA GLN A 284 34.50 -5.45 -27.25
C GLN A 284 33.77 -4.24 -27.84
N GLY A 285 32.41 -4.23 -27.79
CA GLY A 285 31.59 -3.11 -28.23
C GLY A 285 31.24 -3.09 -29.72
N GLN A 286 31.58 -4.16 -30.47
CA GLN A 286 31.06 -4.29 -31.84
C GLN A 286 29.57 -4.52 -31.83
N VAL A 287 28.85 -3.87 -32.72
CA VAL A 287 27.40 -4.04 -32.91
C VAL A 287 27.17 -5.09 -33.96
N ASP A 288 26.39 -6.12 -33.64
CA ASP A 288 26.02 -7.20 -34.57
C ASP A 288 24.65 -6.94 -35.20
N SER A 289 23.68 -6.52 -34.37
CA SER A 289 22.35 -6.15 -34.84
C SER A 289 21.66 -5.14 -33.91
N ILE A 290 20.68 -4.45 -34.46
CA ILE A 290 19.83 -3.48 -33.74
C ILE A 290 18.37 -3.86 -33.95
N ILE A 291 17.60 -3.94 -32.87
CA ILE A 291 16.16 -4.16 -32.93
C ILE A 291 15.45 -2.91 -32.42
N VAL A 292 14.58 -2.34 -33.23
CA VAL A 292 13.71 -1.21 -32.87
C VAL A 292 12.30 -1.71 -32.75
N ALA A 293 11.74 -1.60 -31.55
CA ALA A 293 10.39 -2.02 -31.26
C ALA A 293 9.52 -0.82 -30.84
N ASN A 294 8.33 -0.73 -31.43
CA ASN A 294 7.31 0.23 -31.02
C ASN A 294 6.06 -0.53 -30.58
N ASN A 295 5.76 -0.47 -29.28
CA ASN A 295 4.67 -1.20 -28.69
C ASN A 295 3.59 -0.21 -28.20
N THR A 296 2.34 -0.61 -28.32
CA THR A 296 1.22 0.17 -27.82
C THR A 296 0.29 -0.72 -27.01
N ASP A 297 -0.04 -0.28 -25.78
CA ASP A 297 -1.00 -0.92 -24.89
C ASP A 297 -2.21 0.01 -24.70
N ASN A 298 -3.37 -0.37 -25.22
CA ASN A 298 -4.63 0.31 -24.97
C ASN A 298 -5.43 -0.49 -23.94
N ARG A 299 -5.61 0.07 -22.74
CA ARG A 299 -6.28 -0.59 -21.63
C ARG A 299 -7.55 0.15 -21.25
N ARG A 300 -8.64 -0.58 -21.16
CA ARG A 300 -9.87 -0.15 -20.49
C ARG A 300 -10.13 -1.05 -19.29
N PHE A 301 -10.27 -0.44 -18.13
CA PHE A 301 -10.54 -1.13 -16.87
C PHE A 301 -11.79 -0.53 -16.24
N ASP A 302 -12.80 -1.35 -15.98
CA ASP A 302 -14.06 -0.98 -15.35
C ASP A 302 -14.25 -1.82 -14.09
N ASN A 303 -14.50 -1.16 -12.97
CA ASN A 303 -14.88 -1.80 -11.71
C ASN A 303 -16.23 -1.28 -11.25
N GLY A 304 -17.08 -2.18 -10.75
CA GLY A 304 -18.31 -1.84 -10.06
C GLY A 304 -18.46 -2.67 -8.79
N ALA A 305 -18.84 -2.04 -7.68
CA ALA A 305 -19.08 -2.73 -6.41
C ALA A 305 -20.40 -2.29 -5.78
N PHE A 306 -21.14 -3.27 -5.26
CA PHE A 306 -22.35 -3.11 -4.48
C PHE A 306 -22.15 -3.75 -3.13
N ASN A 307 -22.51 -3.03 -2.04
CA ASN A 307 -22.53 -3.54 -0.68
C ASN A 307 -23.87 -3.21 -0.03
N LEU A 308 -24.48 -4.21 0.59
CA LEU A 308 -25.62 -4.07 1.53
C LEU A 308 -25.12 -4.39 2.91
N ASN A 309 -25.35 -3.49 3.88
CA ASN A 309 -24.90 -3.67 5.24
C ASN A 309 -26.00 -3.44 6.27
N TYR A 310 -25.90 -4.16 7.37
CA TYR A 310 -26.79 -4.08 8.52
C TYR A 310 -25.94 -3.93 9.78
N ARG A 311 -26.35 -3.06 10.71
CA ARG A 311 -25.75 -2.94 12.05
C ARG A 311 -26.82 -2.71 13.09
N HIS A 312 -26.70 -3.44 14.20
CA HIS A 312 -27.53 -3.27 15.40
C HIS A 312 -26.64 -3.17 16.64
N GLU A 313 -26.83 -2.11 17.42
CA GLU A 313 -26.18 -1.90 18.72
C GLU A 313 -27.15 -2.30 19.83
N TYR A 314 -26.79 -3.32 20.62
CA TYR A 314 -27.65 -3.85 21.70
C TYR A 314 -27.60 -2.97 22.95
N ASP A 315 -26.44 -2.33 23.17
CA ASP A 315 -26.18 -1.50 24.34
C ASP A 315 -25.21 -0.35 24.06
N LYS A 316 -25.10 0.59 25.00
CA LYS A 316 -24.12 1.70 24.95
C LYS A 316 -22.68 1.25 25.28
N LYS A 317 -22.46 0.02 25.74
CA LYS A 317 -21.16 -0.53 26.11
C LYS A 317 -20.40 -1.03 24.89
N GLY A 318 -21.07 -1.22 23.75
CA GLY A 318 -20.46 -1.61 22.48
C GLY A 318 -20.80 -3.04 22.04
N SER A 319 -21.80 -3.68 22.67
CA SER A 319 -22.33 -4.95 22.15
C SER A 319 -23.09 -4.70 20.85
N GLN A 320 -22.70 -5.40 19.78
CA GLN A 320 -23.23 -5.12 18.45
C GLN A 320 -23.23 -6.36 17.54
N LEU A 321 -24.15 -6.36 16.58
CA LEU A 321 -24.18 -7.28 15.44
C LEU A 321 -24.01 -6.48 14.16
N SER A 322 -23.17 -6.96 13.24
CA SER A 322 -23.11 -6.45 11.87
C SER A 322 -23.17 -7.59 10.86
N ALA A 323 -23.74 -7.29 9.69
CA ALA A 323 -23.77 -8.21 8.55
C ALA A 323 -23.54 -7.41 7.26
N ASP A 324 -22.79 -8.00 6.33
CA ASP A 324 -22.40 -7.43 5.04
C ASP A 324 -22.64 -8.43 3.94
N LEU A 325 -23.18 -7.94 2.80
CA LEU A 325 -23.30 -8.67 1.54
C LEU A 325 -22.63 -7.84 0.46
N ASP A 326 -21.67 -8.41 -0.26
CA ASP A 326 -20.90 -7.73 -1.29
C ASP A 326 -21.04 -8.46 -2.63
N TYR A 327 -21.15 -7.68 -3.71
CA TYR A 327 -20.98 -8.11 -5.09
C TYR A 327 -20.07 -7.16 -5.82
N ILE A 328 -18.98 -7.68 -6.42
CA ILE A 328 -17.99 -6.86 -7.11
C ILE A 328 -17.72 -7.49 -8.48
N VAL A 329 -17.62 -6.62 -9.50
CA VAL A 329 -17.24 -7.02 -10.86
C VAL A 329 -16.08 -6.18 -11.35
N TYR A 330 -15.10 -6.84 -11.98
CA TYR A 330 -14.02 -6.22 -12.73
C TYR A 330 -14.09 -6.66 -14.17
N ARG A 331 -13.80 -5.73 -15.08
CA ARG A 331 -13.68 -5.98 -16.51
C ARG A 331 -12.45 -5.25 -17.02
N THR A 332 -11.51 -5.98 -17.56
CA THR A 332 -10.36 -5.44 -18.25
C THR A 332 -10.45 -5.79 -19.73
N ARG A 333 -10.10 -4.85 -20.60
CA ARG A 333 -9.87 -5.08 -22.02
C ARG A 333 -8.53 -4.44 -22.33
N LEU A 334 -7.56 -5.24 -22.72
CA LEU A 334 -6.24 -4.79 -23.11
C LEU A 334 -6.04 -5.16 -24.58
N ALA A 335 -5.82 -4.16 -25.42
CA ALA A 335 -5.41 -4.35 -26.81
C ALA A 335 -3.94 -3.95 -26.92
N GLN A 336 -3.13 -4.85 -27.45
CA GLN A 336 -1.68 -4.71 -27.61
C GLN A 336 -1.28 -4.73 -29.07
N THR A 337 -0.23 -3.99 -29.40
CA THR A 337 0.43 -4.06 -30.71
C THR A 337 1.92 -4.07 -30.49
N PHE A 338 2.61 -5.02 -31.08
CA PHE A 338 4.06 -5.16 -31.05
C PHE A 338 4.60 -5.09 -32.47
N ALA A 339 5.34 -4.02 -32.79
CA ALA A 339 5.97 -3.84 -34.08
C ALA A 339 7.49 -3.84 -33.90
N ASN A 340 8.17 -4.87 -34.40
CA ASN A 340 9.63 -5.01 -34.30
C ASN A 340 10.27 -4.94 -35.69
N ASN A 341 11.32 -4.15 -35.81
CA ASN A 341 12.17 -4.04 -36.98
C ASN A 341 13.58 -4.39 -36.58
N SER A 342 14.21 -5.37 -37.27
CA SER A 342 15.57 -5.86 -36.97
C SER A 342 16.52 -5.46 -38.12
N PHE A 343 17.68 -4.90 -37.74
CA PHE A 343 18.68 -4.38 -38.66
C PHE A 343 20.05 -5.00 -38.40
N TYR A 344 20.82 -5.24 -39.43
CA TYR A 344 22.25 -5.52 -39.32
C TYR A 344 23.02 -4.28 -38.89
N SER A 345 24.29 -4.44 -38.52
CA SER A 345 25.17 -3.32 -38.13
C SER A 345 25.36 -2.24 -39.19
N ASP A 346 25.21 -2.60 -40.47
CA ASP A 346 25.28 -1.67 -41.62
C ASP A 346 23.97 -0.90 -41.86
N GLY A 347 22.92 -1.18 -41.06
CA GLY A 347 21.61 -0.54 -41.16
C GLY A 347 20.64 -1.23 -42.15
N ALA A 348 21.01 -2.33 -42.80
CA ALA A 348 20.13 -3.08 -43.66
C ALA A 348 19.08 -3.84 -42.80
N GLN A 349 17.81 -3.69 -43.15
CA GLN A 349 16.73 -4.41 -42.44
C GLN A 349 16.70 -5.88 -42.88
N TYR A 350 16.68 -6.82 -41.93
CA TYR A 350 16.63 -8.25 -42.21
C TYR A 350 15.35 -8.95 -41.70
N ASP A 351 14.63 -8.31 -40.78
CA ASP A 351 13.40 -8.90 -40.22
C ASP A 351 12.40 -7.78 -39.82
N GLN A 352 11.12 -8.07 -40.00
CA GLN A 352 10.02 -7.23 -39.53
C GLN A 352 8.88 -8.12 -39.02
N THR A 353 8.44 -7.91 -37.78
CA THR A 353 7.31 -8.62 -37.22
C THR A 353 6.26 -7.64 -36.71
N LEU A 354 5.00 -7.97 -36.91
CA LEU A 354 3.87 -7.23 -36.35
C LEU A 354 2.93 -8.25 -35.71
N GLN A 355 2.74 -8.10 -34.39
CA GLN A 355 1.83 -8.95 -33.61
C GLN A 355 0.80 -8.08 -32.92
N THR A 356 -0.44 -8.56 -32.85
CA THR A 356 -1.53 -7.91 -32.10
C THR A 356 -2.08 -8.85 -31.04
N GLY A 357 -2.49 -8.30 -29.89
CA GLY A 357 -3.08 -9.05 -28.79
C GLY A 357 -4.39 -8.43 -28.33
N SER A 358 -5.36 -9.29 -27.99
CA SER A 358 -6.61 -8.91 -27.33
C SER A 358 -6.78 -9.73 -26.06
N LEU A 359 -6.73 -9.07 -24.90
CA LEU A 359 -6.70 -9.73 -23.59
C LEU A 359 -7.89 -9.25 -22.72
N PRO A 360 -9.11 -9.76 -22.98
CA PRO A 360 -10.23 -9.53 -22.10
C PRO A 360 -10.10 -10.36 -20.81
N SER A 361 -10.43 -9.73 -19.68
CA SER A 361 -10.51 -10.40 -18.37
C SER A 361 -11.76 -9.96 -17.64
N ARG A 362 -12.42 -10.90 -16.96
CA ARG A 362 -13.59 -10.63 -16.13
C ARG A 362 -13.49 -11.38 -14.81
N ILE A 363 -13.75 -10.66 -13.70
CA ILE A 363 -13.70 -11.24 -12.36
C ILE A 363 -14.99 -10.87 -11.64
N HIS A 364 -15.64 -11.87 -11.03
CA HIS A 364 -16.81 -11.71 -10.17
C HIS A 364 -16.48 -12.15 -8.75
N ILE A 365 -16.82 -11.34 -7.75
CA ILE A 365 -16.62 -11.66 -6.34
C ILE A 365 -17.95 -11.49 -5.61
N TYR A 366 -18.36 -12.53 -4.89
CA TYR A 366 -19.51 -12.55 -3.98
C TYR A 366 -19.01 -12.80 -2.58
N SER A 367 -19.49 -12.05 -1.58
CA SER A 367 -19.12 -12.27 -0.18
C SER A 367 -20.28 -12.03 0.75
N ALA A 368 -20.36 -12.83 1.82
CA ALA A 368 -21.25 -12.64 2.94
C ALA A 368 -20.45 -12.75 4.23
N LYS A 369 -20.61 -11.79 5.14
CA LYS A 369 -19.91 -11.72 6.42
C LYS A 369 -20.87 -11.31 7.53
N THR A 370 -20.69 -11.89 8.73
CA THR A 370 -21.37 -11.46 9.95
C THR A 370 -20.39 -11.43 11.12
N ASP A 371 -20.49 -10.38 11.96
CA ASP A 371 -19.67 -10.17 13.15
C ASP A 371 -20.58 -9.86 14.35
N TYR A 372 -20.39 -10.55 15.46
CA TYR A 372 -21.05 -10.27 16.74
C TYR A 372 -20.01 -9.95 17.80
N THR A 373 -20.19 -8.86 18.51
CA THR A 373 -19.36 -8.46 19.65
C THR A 373 -20.25 -8.35 20.87
N HIS A 374 -19.86 -9.00 21.96
CA HIS A 374 -20.52 -8.88 23.28
C HIS A 374 -19.55 -8.28 24.29
N VAL A 375 -20.00 -7.27 25.01
CA VAL A 375 -19.26 -6.63 26.10
C VAL A 375 -19.83 -7.11 27.42
N LEU A 376 -19.04 -7.85 28.17
CA LEU A 376 -19.38 -8.42 29.48
C LEU A 376 -19.47 -7.34 30.56
N ALA A 377 -20.06 -7.65 31.70
CA ALA A 377 -20.27 -6.70 32.79
C ALA A 377 -18.97 -6.08 33.33
N GLY A 378 -17.84 -6.82 33.28
CA GLY A 378 -16.51 -6.36 33.70
C GLY A 378 -15.76 -5.51 32.66
N GLY A 379 -16.31 -5.33 31.45
CA GLY A 379 -15.63 -4.61 30.36
C GLY A 379 -14.90 -5.51 29.37
N SER A 380 -14.75 -6.81 29.69
CA SER A 380 -14.21 -7.81 28.79
C SER A 380 -15.01 -7.89 27.49
N ARG A 381 -14.36 -8.10 26.35
CA ARG A 381 -15.00 -8.19 25.03
C ARG A 381 -14.80 -9.57 24.44
N LEU A 382 -15.90 -10.16 24.00
CA LEU A 382 -15.90 -11.39 23.21
C LEU A 382 -16.46 -11.07 21.83
N SER A 383 -15.73 -11.40 20.76
CA SER A 383 -16.20 -11.21 19.39
C SER A 383 -16.12 -12.54 18.64
N THR A 384 -17.13 -12.83 17.84
CA THR A 384 -17.18 -13.99 16.96
C THR A 384 -17.77 -13.59 15.62
N GLY A 385 -17.46 -14.34 14.57
CA GLY A 385 -18.01 -14.07 13.26
C GLY A 385 -17.73 -15.17 12.26
N ALA A 386 -18.41 -15.06 11.13
CA ALA A 386 -18.29 -15.99 10.00
C ALA A 386 -18.23 -15.21 8.68
N LYS A 387 -17.53 -15.76 7.71
CA LYS A 387 -17.44 -15.23 6.34
C LYS A 387 -17.47 -16.38 5.34
N THR A 388 -18.14 -16.15 4.22
CA THR A 388 -17.98 -16.94 3.00
C THR A 388 -17.76 -16.02 1.81
N SER A 389 -16.89 -16.41 0.89
CA SER A 389 -16.68 -15.68 -0.37
C SER A 389 -16.48 -16.63 -1.53
N TYR A 390 -16.95 -16.23 -2.69
CA TYR A 390 -16.78 -16.95 -3.95
C TYR A 390 -16.26 -15.98 -5.02
N THR A 391 -15.15 -16.35 -5.66
CA THR A 391 -14.56 -15.62 -6.77
C THR A 391 -14.54 -16.49 -8.02
N ALA A 392 -14.90 -15.91 -9.17
CA ALA A 392 -14.76 -16.54 -10.47
C ALA A 392 -14.04 -15.59 -11.43
N THR A 393 -13.04 -16.09 -12.14
CA THR A 393 -12.27 -15.36 -13.13
C THR A 393 -12.38 -16.04 -14.50
N ASP A 394 -12.47 -15.23 -15.54
CA ASP A 394 -12.48 -15.63 -16.95
C ASP A 394 -11.49 -14.74 -17.69
N ASN A 395 -10.36 -15.32 -18.10
CA ASN A 395 -9.25 -14.61 -18.73
C ASN A 395 -8.96 -15.23 -20.08
N THR A 396 -8.98 -14.42 -21.13
CA THR A 396 -8.60 -14.82 -22.49
C THR A 396 -7.41 -13.99 -22.95
N ALA A 397 -6.53 -14.58 -23.74
CA ALA A 397 -5.49 -13.90 -24.48
C ALA A 397 -5.49 -14.44 -25.90
N ASP A 398 -5.88 -13.60 -26.85
CA ASP A 398 -5.89 -13.92 -28.29
C ASP A 398 -4.77 -13.13 -28.97
N TYR A 399 -3.75 -13.81 -29.47
CA TYR A 399 -2.63 -13.21 -30.21
C TYR A 399 -2.67 -13.60 -31.69
N PHE A 400 -2.32 -12.65 -32.54
CA PHE A 400 -2.29 -12.80 -33.99
C PHE A 400 -1.00 -12.20 -34.55
N ASP A 401 -0.30 -12.96 -35.36
CA ASP A 401 0.76 -12.44 -36.21
C ASP A 401 0.14 -11.84 -37.49
N ILE A 402 0.64 -10.69 -37.91
CA ILE A 402 0.17 -10.03 -39.13
C ILE A 402 1.12 -10.37 -40.25
N GLU A 403 0.73 -11.36 -41.07
CA GLU A 403 1.47 -11.83 -42.21
C GLU A 403 0.83 -11.34 -43.51
N ASN A 404 1.55 -10.58 -44.34
CA ASN A 404 1.07 -10.01 -45.59
C ASN A 404 -0.28 -9.25 -45.46
N GLY A 405 -0.49 -8.62 -44.28
CA GLY A 405 -1.74 -7.90 -43.97
C GLY A 405 -2.91 -8.77 -43.48
N ALA A 406 -2.73 -10.07 -43.36
CA ALA A 406 -3.70 -11.00 -42.78
C ALA A 406 -3.33 -11.34 -41.32
N ALA A 407 -4.37 -11.42 -40.44
CA ALA A 407 -4.19 -11.85 -39.08
C ALA A 407 -4.20 -13.39 -38.99
N VAL A 408 -3.07 -13.97 -38.56
CA VAL A 408 -2.89 -15.42 -38.38
C VAL A 408 -2.84 -15.70 -36.87
N PRO A 409 -3.68 -16.58 -36.30
CA PRO A 409 -3.65 -16.88 -34.87
C PRO A 409 -2.31 -17.47 -34.43
N ASP A 410 -1.71 -16.89 -33.38
CA ASP A 410 -0.53 -17.45 -32.71
C ASP A 410 -0.97 -18.26 -31.48
N PHE A 411 -1.09 -19.57 -31.64
CA PHE A 411 -1.54 -20.48 -30.59
C PHE A 411 -0.51 -20.70 -29.48
N ASN A 412 0.78 -20.29 -29.68
CA ASN A 412 1.80 -20.33 -28.62
C ASN A 412 1.53 -19.28 -27.53
N PHE A 413 0.99 -18.11 -27.92
CA PHE A 413 0.62 -17.04 -26.99
C PHE A 413 -0.86 -17.05 -26.65
N THR A 414 -1.72 -17.53 -27.56
CA THR A 414 -3.18 -17.63 -27.30
C THR A 414 -3.48 -18.62 -26.20
N ASN A 415 -4.37 -18.20 -25.25
CA ASN A 415 -4.73 -19.01 -24.10
C ASN A 415 -6.10 -18.55 -23.52
N HIS A 416 -6.82 -19.50 -22.86
CA HIS A 416 -8.05 -19.19 -22.15
C HIS A 416 -8.01 -19.92 -20.78
N PHE A 417 -8.04 -19.14 -19.69
CA PHE A 417 -7.93 -19.66 -18.34
C PHE A 417 -9.09 -19.24 -17.46
N LEU A 418 -9.78 -20.25 -16.93
CA LEU A 418 -10.88 -20.11 -15.96
C LEU A 418 -10.37 -20.45 -14.56
N TYR A 419 -10.71 -19.64 -13.56
CA TYR A 419 -10.37 -19.94 -12.18
C TYR A 419 -11.53 -19.61 -11.26
N SER A 420 -11.80 -20.47 -10.30
CA SER A 420 -12.79 -20.22 -9.26
C SER A 420 -12.24 -20.60 -7.89
N GLU A 421 -12.66 -19.88 -6.85
CA GLU A 421 -12.23 -20.11 -5.48
C GLU A 421 -13.37 -19.82 -4.51
N ASN A 422 -13.51 -20.69 -3.50
CA ASN A 422 -14.41 -20.46 -2.38
C ASN A 422 -13.59 -20.45 -1.07
N ILE A 423 -13.77 -19.41 -0.24
CA ILE A 423 -13.12 -19.27 1.06
C ILE A 423 -14.20 -19.15 2.13
N ASN A 424 -14.17 -20.07 3.11
CA ASN A 424 -15.07 -20.08 4.26
C ASN A 424 -14.25 -19.88 5.53
N ALA A 425 -14.70 -19.00 6.43
CA ALA A 425 -13.98 -18.66 7.64
C ALA A 425 -14.91 -18.49 8.84
N VAL A 426 -14.41 -18.90 10.01
CA VAL A 426 -15.03 -18.59 11.31
C VAL A 426 -13.94 -18.12 12.27
N TYR A 427 -14.29 -17.24 13.22
CA TYR A 427 -13.34 -16.75 14.20
C TYR A 427 -13.97 -16.48 15.57
N VAL A 428 -13.10 -16.49 16.59
CA VAL A 428 -13.39 -16.01 17.94
C VAL A 428 -12.23 -15.12 18.41
N ASN A 429 -12.53 -14.07 19.15
CA ASN A 429 -11.54 -13.14 19.70
C ASN A 429 -12.01 -12.64 21.08
N GLY A 430 -11.13 -12.74 22.08
CA GLY A 430 -11.36 -12.26 23.44
C GLY A 430 -10.37 -11.16 23.80
N ALA A 431 -10.83 -10.10 24.51
CA ALA A 431 -9.99 -9.01 25.00
C ALA A 431 -10.38 -8.63 26.42
N GLU A 432 -9.40 -8.42 27.28
CA GLU A 432 -9.53 -8.08 28.70
C GLU A 432 -8.54 -7.02 29.12
N ASP A 433 -8.98 -6.06 29.94
CA ASP A 433 -8.16 -5.00 30.49
C ASP A 433 -8.04 -5.15 32.02
N PHE A 434 -6.82 -5.53 32.50
CA PHE A 434 -6.46 -5.67 33.91
C PHE A 434 -5.68 -4.46 34.40
N ASN A 435 -6.31 -3.31 34.57
CA ASN A 435 -5.68 -2.05 35.03
C ASN A 435 -4.44 -1.66 34.19
N ARG A 436 -3.24 -2.21 34.51
CA ARG A 436 -1.99 -1.93 33.79
C ARG A 436 -1.71 -2.90 32.66
N LEU A 437 -2.31 -4.10 32.69
CA LEU A 437 -2.11 -5.15 31.69
C LEU A 437 -3.38 -5.28 30.84
N SER A 438 -3.25 -5.16 29.55
CA SER A 438 -4.28 -5.50 28.58
C SER A 438 -3.85 -6.76 27.82
N LEU A 439 -4.76 -7.71 27.67
CA LEU A 439 -4.56 -8.96 26.94
C LEU A 439 -5.65 -9.11 25.86
N GLN A 440 -5.25 -9.63 24.71
CA GLN A 440 -6.19 -10.00 23.64
C GLN A 440 -5.68 -11.27 22.96
N ALA A 441 -6.58 -12.22 22.71
CA ALA A 441 -6.28 -13.43 21.96
C ALA A 441 -7.41 -13.73 20.97
N GLY A 442 -7.04 -14.24 19.81
CA GLY A 442 -7.98 -14.60 18.76
C GLY A 442 -7.55 -15.85 18.01
N LEU A 443 -8.52 -16.58 17.50
CA LEU A 443 -8.32 -17.74 16.62
C LEU A 443 -9.28 -17.64 15.44
N ARG A 444 -8.74 -17.79 14.23
CA ARG A 444 -9.51 -17.86 12.99
C ARG A 444 -9.19 -19.17 12.26
N PHE A 445 -10.21 -19.85 11.80
CA PHE A 445 -10.11 -20.99 10.91
C PHE A 445 -10.57 -20.60 9.51
N GLU A 446 -9.82 -20.97 8.48
CA GLU A 446 -10.20 -20.78 7.07
C GLU A 446 -10.10 -22.11 6.31
N ASN A 447 -11.13 -22.40 5.51
CA ASN A 447 -11.16 -23.46 4.50
C ASN A 447 -11.16 -22.78 3.12
N THR A 448 -10.27 -23.21 2.22
CA THR A 448 -10.18 -22.73 0.84
C THR A 448 -10.30 -23.90 -0.12
N ILE A 449 -11.15 -23.74 -1.15
CA ILE A 449 -11.32 -24.69 -2.26
C ILE A 449 -11.18 -23.89 -3.55
N ALA A 450 -10.24 -24.28 -4.42
CA ALA A 450 -9.97 -23.61 -5.68
C ALA A 450 -9.96 -24.62 -6.82
N HIS A 451 -10.43 -24.18 -8.00
CA HIS A 451 -10.44 -24.91 -9.24
C HIS A 451 -9.90 -24.02 -10.37
N GLY A 452 -8.89 -24.52 -11.09
CA GLY A 452 -8.33 -23.86 -12.27
C GLY A 452 -8.51 -24.74 -13.50
N HIS A 453 -8.88 -24.13 -14.65
CA HIS A 453 -9.05 -24.83 -15.90
C HIS A 453 -8.47 -23.99 -17.04
N GLN A 454 -7.41 -24.51 -17.66
CA GLN A 454 -6.87 -24.00 -18.91
C GLN A 454 -7.54 -24.75 -20.05
N LEU A 455 -8.29 -24.05 -20.88
CA LEU A 455 -8.87 -24.61 -22.10
C LEU A 455 -7.76 -24.87 -23.12
N GLY A 456 -7.78 -26.03 -23.74
CA GLY A 456 -6.82 -26.42 -24.76
C GLY A 456 -6.94 -25.59 -26.05
N ASN A 457 -5.85 -25.51 -26.80
CA ASN A 457 -5.79 -25.01 -28.18
C ASN A 457 -4.91 -25.96 -29.02
N PRO A 458 -4.70 -25.75 -30.32
CA PRO A 458 -3.90 -26.66 -31.15
C PRO A 458 -2.48 -26.93 -30.66
N GLU A 459 -1.85 -25.98 -29.93
CA GLU A 459 -0.47 -26.09 -29.41
C GLU A 459 -0.39 -26.44 -27.93
N LYS A 460 -1.48 -26.26 -27.17
CA LYS A 460 -1.52 -26.46 -25.73
C LYS A 460 -2.69 -27.40 -25.35
N PRO A 461 -2.42 -28.47 -24.58
CA PRO A 461 -3.45 -29.38 -24.14
C PRO A 461 -4.40 -28.72 -23.12
N ASP A 462 -5.64 -29.22 -23.08
CA ASP A 462 -6.58 -28.93 -22.00
C ASP A 462 -6.03 -29.44 -20.67
N SER A 463 -6.11 -28.65 -19.61
CA SER A 463 -5.63 -29.02 -18.30
C SER A 463 -6.40 -28.36 -17.18
N SER A 464 -6.64 -29.12 -16.10
CA SER A 464 -7.32 -28.61 -14.92
C SER A 464 -6.66 -29.06 -13.63
N PHE A 465 -6.86 -28.30 -12.56
CA PHE A 465 -6.43 -28.67 -11.23
C PHE A 465 -7.47 -28.30 -10.18
N ASN A 466 -7.49 -29.09 -9.10
CA ASN A 466 -8.25 -28.80 -7.89
C ASN A 466 -7.29 -28.64 -6.72
N ARG A 467 -7.54 -27.68 -5.84
CA ARG A 467 -6.75 -27.44 -4.64
C ARG A 467 -7.67 -27.15 -3.46
N GLY A 468 -7.43 -27.83 -2.34
CA GLY A 468 -8.15 -27.58 -1.09
C GLY A 468 -7.19 -27.54 0.09
N TYR A 469 -7.35 -26.59 1.00
CA TYR A 469 -6.56 -26.53 2.23
C TYR A 469 -7.32 -25.86 3.37
N ASN A 470 -6.96 -26.28 4.60
CA ASN A 470 -7.48 -25.74 5.86
C ASN A 470 -6.36 -25.08 6.64
N SER A 471 -6.63 -23.96 7.28
CA SER A 471 -5.61 -23.22 8.01
C SER A 471 -6.15 -22.57 9.27
N LEU A 472 -5.32 -22.55 10.33
CA LEU A 472 -5.58 -21.86 11.59
C LEU A 472 -4.68 -20.64 11.70
N PHE A 473 -5.26 -19.52 12.15
CA PHE A 473 -4.61 -18.24 12.29
C PHE A 473 -4.78 -17.70 13.71
N PRO A 474 -3.91 -18.12 14.64
CA PRO A 474 -3.87 -17.56 16.00
C PRO A 474 -3.30 -16.15 15.98
N THR A 475 -3.82 -15.31 16.90
CA THR A 475 -3.29 -13.97 17.22
C THR A 475 -3.25 -13.79 18.71
N PHE A 476 -2.20 -13.13 19.22
CA PHE A 476 -2.08 -12.79 20.63
C PHE A 476 -1.43 -11.43 20.79
N TYR A 477 -1.92 -10.66 21.75
CA TYR A 477 -1.42 -9.32 22.07
C TYR A 477 -1.37 -9.15 23.57
N SER A 478 -0.31 -8.49 24.05
CA SER A 478 -0.23 -7.99 25.41
C SER A 478 0.32 -6.57 25.42
N LYS A 479 -0.21 -5.75 26.30
CA LYS A 479 0.23 -4.37 26.50
C LYS A 479 0.29 -4.10 27.99
N TYR A 480 1.47 -3.65 28.48
CA TYR A 480 1.68 -3.34 29.88
C TYR A 480 2.09 -1.87 30.04
N LYS A 481 1.36 -1.15 30.89
CA LYS A 481 1.66 0.23 31.29
C LYS A 481 2.62 0.23 32.46
N LEU A 482 3.85 0.71 32.23
CA LEU A 482 4.90 0.74 33.27
C LEU A 482 4.64 1.82 34.31
N ASP A 483 3.96 2.92 33.91
CA ASP A 483 3.58 4.01 34.77
C ASP A 483 2.06 4.30 34.73
N SER A 484 1.56 5.03 35.74
CA SER A 484 0.16 5.43 35.85
C SER A 484 -0.24 6.51 34.83
N ALA A 485 0.73 7.33 34.38
CA ALA A 485 0.52 8.38 33.39
C ALA A 485 0.48 7.84 31.95
N THR A 486 0.65 6.53 31.76
CA THR A 486 0.72 5.85 30.45
C THR A 486 1.80 6.40 29.50
N SER A 487 2.81 7.06 30.05
CA SER A 487 3.93 7.61 29.27
C SER A 487 4.94 6.54 28.88
N GLN A 488 4.94 5.39 29.60
CA GLN A 488 5.80 4.24 29.34
C GLN A 488 4.95 2.98 29.12
N VAL A 489 5.09 2.38 27.95
CA VAL A 489 4.33 1.20 27.55
C VAL A 489 5.27 0.18 26.92
N VAL A 490 5.13 -1.09 27.34
CA VAL A 490 5.70 -2.25 26.65
C VAL A 490 4.56 -3.03 26.02
N GLY A 491 4.70 -3.44 24.78
CA GLY A 491 3.71 -4.30 24.12
C GLY A 491 4.37 -5.41 23.33
N PHE A 492 3.68 -6.53 23.30
CA PHE A 492 4.06 -7.72 22.53
C PHE A 492 2.89 -8.19 21.69
N ASN A 493 3.14 -8.55 20.45
CA ASN A 493 2.14 -9.21 19.62
C ASN A 493 2.75 -10.30 18.76
N ILE A 494 1.95 -11.33 18.47
CA ILE A 494 2.30 -12.42 17.56
C ILE A 494 1.05 -12.84 16.79
N GLY A 495 1.20 -13.15 15.51
CA GLY A 495 0.12 -13.62 14.66
C GLY A 495 0.61 -14.44 13.49
N ARG A 496 -0.20 -15.41 13.05
CA ARG A 496 0.00 -16.15 11.81
C ARG A 496 -0.88 -15.58 10.72
N ARG A 497 -0.32 -15.44 9.49
CA ARG A 497 -1.01 -14.88 8.33
C ARG A 497 -0.79 -15.78 7.11
N ILE A 498 -1.60 -15.55 6.06
CA ILE A 498 -1.47 -16.19 4.75
C ILE A 498 -1.40 -15.11 3.67
N ASP A 499 -0.58 -15.36 2.66
CA ASP A 499 -0.60 -14.59 1.42
C ASP A 499 -0.90 -15.55 0.27
N ARG A 500 -2.07 -15.35 -0.34
CA ARG A 500 -2.51 -16.14 -1.49
C ARG A 500 -2.01 -15.49 -2.76
N PRO A 501 -1.51 -16.25 -3.75
CA PRO A 501 -1.14 -15.69 -5.03
C PRO A 501 -2.27 -14.85 -5.61
N ASN A 502 -1.95 -13.71 -6.23
CA ASN A 502 -2.94 -12.93 -6.94
C ASN A 502 -3.44 -13.69 -8.19
N TYR A 503 -4.62 -13.36 -8.69
CA TYR A 503 -5.24 -14.10 -9.80
C TYR A 503 -4.44 -13.98 -11.10
N GLY A 504 -3.75 -12.85 -11.33
CA GLY A 504 -2.83 -12.65 -12.45
C GLY A 504 -1.60 -13.57 -12.37
N SER A 505 -1.03 -13.74 -11.17
CA SER A 505 0.11 -14.66 -10.95
C SER A 505 -0.24 -16.14 -11.16
N LEU A 506 -1.51 -16.51 -11.04
CA LEU A 506 -1.98 -17.87 -11.32
C LEU A 506 -2.26 -18.12 -12.80
N ASN A 507 -2.39 -17.05 -13.61
CA ASN A 507 -2.72 -17.13 -15.01
C ASN A 507 -1.48 -17.55 -15.85
N PRO A 508 -1.46 -18.72 -16.50
CA PRO A 508 -0.30 -19.24 -17.20
C PRO A 508 -0.02 -18.59 -18.56
N PHE A 509 -0.60 -17.43 -18.84
CA PHE A 509 -0.40 -16.74 -20.10
C PHE A 509 1.04 -16.33 -20.28
N LEU A 510 1.57 -16.54 -21.47
CA LEU A 510 2.83 -16.00 -21.88
C LEU A 510 2.60 -14.63 -22.53
N ALA A 511 3.06 -13.58 -21.88
CA ALA A 511 2.92 -12.20 -22.33
C ALA A 511 4.28 -11.67 -22.80
N PRO A 512 4.47 -11.34 -24.10
CA PRO A 512 5.68 -10.73 -24.59
C PRO A 512 5.79 -9.29 -24.05
N MET A 513 6.99 -8.91 -23.59
CA MET A 513 7.34 -7.53 -23.26
C MET A 513 8.19 -6.92 -24.36
N ASP A 514 9.10 -7.72 -24.89
CA ASP A 514 9.96 -7.43 -26.04
C ASP A 514 10.40 -8.77 -26.70
N LYS A 515 11.25 -8.69 -27.72
CA LYS A 515 11.73 -9.88 -28.46
C LYS A 515 12.48 -10.90 -27.58
N PHE A 516 13.00 -10.50 -26.41
CA PHE A 516 13.83 -11.33 -25.53
C PHE A 516 13.26 -11.55 -24.14
N THR A 517 12.12 -10.90 -23.80
CA THR A 517 11.57 -10.88 -22.44
C THR A 517 10.11 -11.25 -22.44
N TYR A 518 9.75 -12.23 -21.61
CA TYR A 518 8.40 -12.72 -21.44
C TYR A 518 7.99 -12.68 -19.98
N ASN A 519 6.74 -12.32 -19.73
CA ASN A 519 6.09 -12.52 -18.44
C ASN A 519 5.14 -13.70 -18.52
N THR A 520 5.07 -14.51 -17.45
CA THR A 520 4.09 -15.58 -17.33
C THR A 520 3.69 -15.77 -15.88
N GLY A 521 2.46 -16.24 -15.63
CA GLY A 521 2.07 -16.69 -14.31
C GLY A 521 2.42 -18.16 -14.06
N ASN A 522 2.04 -18.63 -12.86
CA ASN A 522 2.27 -20.00 -12.43
C ASN A 522 1.02 -20.52 -11.69
N PRO A 523 0.19 -21.38 -12.31
CA PRO A 523 -1.02 -21.90 -11.69
C PRO A 523 -0.74 -22.81 -10.49
N PHE A 524 0.50 -23.28 -10.33
CA PHE A 524 0.92 -24.19 -9.26
C PHE A 524 1.48 -23.49 -8.02
N LEU A 525 1.42 -22.15 -7.95
CA LEU A 525 1.86 -21.43 -6.77
C LEU A 525 1.12 -21.87 -5.51
N LEU A 526 1.88 -22.11 -4.45
CA LEU A 526 1.37 -22.36 -3.10
C LEU A 526 1.17 -21.02 -2.38
N PRO A 527 0.21 -20.92 -1.46
CA PRO A 527 0.12 -19.75 -0.59
C PRO A 527 1.32 -19.67 0.34
N SER A 528 1.81 -18.45 0.59
CA SER A 528 2.82 -18.17 1.60
C SER A 528 2.19 -18.09 2.99
N TYR A 529 2.88 -18.57 4.01
CA TYR A 529 2.46 -18.43 5.41
C TYR A 529 3.52 -17.64 6.18
N SER A 530 3.10 -16.65 6.95
CA SER A 530 4.00 -15.91 7.83
C SER A 530 3.61 -16.01 9.30
N VAL A 531 4.63 -16.02 10.17
CA VAL A 531 4.49 -15.81 11.61
C VAL A 531 5.23 -14.52 11.95
N ASN A 532 4.49 -13.53 12.40
CA ASN A 532 5.01 -12.19 12.74
C ASN A 532 5.03 -12.04 14.25
N CYS A 533 6.19 -11.70 14.83
CA CYS A 533 6.40 -11.46 16.24
C CYS A 533 6.98 -10.06 16.42
N GLN A 534 6.41 -9.25 17.33
CA GLN A 534 6.86 -7.89 17.60
C GLN A 534 6.88 -7.62 19.10
N LEU A 535 7.92 -6.92 19.54
CA LEU A 535 8.06 -6.35 20.88
C LEU A 535 8.34 -4.85 20.73
N TYR A 536 7.52 -4.00 21.31
CA TYR A 536 7.77 -2.56 21.30
C TYR A 536 7.84 -1.95 22.70
N TYR A 537 8.68 -0.94 22.81
CA TYR A 537 8.74 -0.05 23.98
C TYR A 537 8.48 1.38 23.51
N SER A 538 7.52 2.03 24.15
CA SER A 538 7.16 3.42 23.88
C SER A 538 7.40 4.27 25.14
N TYR A 539 8.15 5.36 24.98
CA TYR A 539 8.33 6.37 26.00
C TYR A 539 7.92 7.74 25.44
N LYS A 540 6.83 8.29 25.96
CA LYS A 540 6.23 9.54 25.45
C LYS A 540 5.97 9.43 23.94
N ARG A 541 6.76 10.14 23.13
CA ARG A 541 6.65 10.21 21.67
C ARG A 541 7.75 9.45 20.92
N ILE A 542 8.49 8.60 21.62
CA ILE A 542 9.56 7.77 21.05
C ILE A 542 9.13 6.32 21.20
N THR A 543 9.13 5.57 20.10
CA THR A 543 8.84 4.14 20.11
C THR A 543 9.96 3.38 19.41
N VAL A 544 10.44 2.34 20.04
CA VAL A 544 11.36 1.37 19.47
C VAL A 544 10.65 0.04 19.35
N THR A 545 10.70 -0.57 18.18
CA THR A 545 10.09 -1.87 17.90
C THR A 545 11.14 -2.86 17.42
N LEU A 546 11.21 -4.01 18.05
CA LEU A 546 11.94 -5.18 17.56
C LEU A 546 10.95 -6.12 16.91
N TYR A 547 11.29 -6.65 15.73
CA TYR A 547 10.43 -7.61 15.04
C TYR A 547 11.20 -8.79 14.48
N TYR A 548 10.50 -9.91 14.38
CA TYR A 548 10.94 -11.13 13.73
C TYR A 548 9.78 -11.73 12.92
N ILE A 549 10.04 -12.01 11.65
CA ILE A 549 9.06 -12.57 10.72
C ILE A 549 9.66 -13.81 10.08
N TYR A 550 8.98 -14.93 10.21
CA TYR A 550 9.26 -16.15 9.46
C TYR A 550 8.23 -16.29 8.35
N ILE A 551 8.66 -16.48 7.11
CA ILE A 551 7.81 -16.69 5.94
C ILE A 551 8.16 -18.05 5.34
N LYS A 552 7.14 -18.91 5.24
CA LYS A 552 7.22 -20.21 4.58
C LYS A 552 6.61 -20.12 3.18
N ASP A 553 7.24 -20.73 2.18
CA ASP A 553 6.80 -20.79 0.78
C ASP A 553 6.57 -19.37 0.20
N ARG A 554 7.49 -18.43 0.48
CA ARG A 554 7.41 -17.05 0.03
C ARG A 554 7.17 -17.00 -1.48
N VAL A 555 6.11 -16.32 -1.92
CA VAL A 555 5.85 -16.04 -3.34
C VAL A 555 6.53 -14.72 -3.69
N ASP A 556 7.41 -14.76 -4.69
CA ASP A 556 8.04 -13.56 -5.24
C ASP A 556 8.29 -13.72 -6.75
N GLY A 557 8.55 -12.61 -7.45
CA GLY A 557 8.95 -12.62 -8.85
C GLY A 557 10.39 -13.15 -9.00
N LEU A 558 10.60 -13.99 -9.98
CA LEU A 558 11.92 -14.48 -10.33
C LEU A 558 12.15 -14.38 -11.83
N VAL A 559 13.40 -14.20 -12.20
CA VAL A 559 13.85 -14.21 -13.60
C VAL A 559 14.59 -15.51 -13.86
N GLN A 560 14.20 -16.18 -14.92
CA GLN A 560 14.82 -17.41 -15.39
C GLN A 560 15.22 -17.25 -16.85
N ILE A 561 16.38 -17.79 -17.23
CA ILE A 561 16.81 -17.85 -18.63
C ILE A 561 16.47 -19.23 -19.17
N ILE A 562 15.77 -19.27 -20.29
CA ILE A 562 15.42 -20.49 -21.01
C ILE A 562 15.75 -20.24 -22.49
N ASN A 563 16.71 -21.00 -23.06
CA ASN A 563 17.15 -20.82 -24.44
C ASN A 563 17.55 -19.38 -24.79
N GLY A 564 18.17 -18.66 -23.80
CA GLY A 564 18.61 -17.27 -23.96
C GLY A 564 17.52 -16.20 -23.80
N TYR A 565 16.26 -16.58 -23.63
CA TYR A 565 15.18 -15.66 -23.36
C TYR A 565 14.94 -15.49 -21.85
N TYR A 566 14.58 -14.27 -21.44
CA TYR A 566 14.24 -13.94 -20.07
C TYR A 566 12.75 -14.20 -19.79
N TYR A 567 12.49 -15.09 -18.85
CA TYR A 567 11.15 -15.34 -18.35
C TYR A 567 11.02 -14.76 -16.94
N SER A 568 10.22 -13.73 -16.81
CA SER A 568 9.79 -13.22 -15.49
C SER A 568 8.54 -13.96 -15.09
N ARG A 569 8.58 -14.68 -13.96
CA ARG A 569 7.45 -15.44 -13.44
C ARG A 569 7.44 -15.48 -11.92
N PRO A 570 6.27 -15.57 -11.26
CA PRO A 570 6.20 -15.79 -9.84
C PRO A 570 6.56 -17.25 -9.49
N GLY A 571 7.26 -17.42 -8.35
CA GLY A 571 7.63 -18.72 -7.82
C GLY A 571 7.57 -18.76 -6.30
N ASN A 572 7.52 -19.96 -5.72
CA ASN A 572 7.67 -20.15 -4.28
C ASN A 572 9.17 -20.22 -3.93
N LEU A 573 9.68 -19.20 -3.23
CA LEU A 573 11.07 -19.03 -2.85
C LEU A 573 11.34 -19.54 -1.42
N GLY A 574 10.99 -20.79 -1.12
CA GLY A 574 11.32 -21.45 0.13
C GLY A 574 11.03 -20.64 1.40
N ASN A 575 12.00 -20.57 2.31
CA ASN A 575 11.85 -19.92 3.61
C ASN A 575 12.63 -18.63 3.71
N SER A 576 11.99 -17.59 4.27
CA SER A 576 12.63 -16.30 4.53
C SER A 576 12.48 -15.90 6.00
N TYR A 577 13.53 -15.26 6.54
CA TYR A 577 13.64 -14.80 7.92
C TYR A 577 13.96 -13.31 7.91
N ASP A 578 13.00 -12.46 8.21
CA ASP A 578 13.17 -11.00 8.30
C ASP A 578 13.17 -10.55 9.76
N ARG A 579 14.21 -9.85 10.19
CA ARG A 579 14.39 -9.37 11.55
C ARG A 579 14.94 -7.95 11.55
N GLY A 580 14.47 -7.14 12.47
CA GLY A 580 14.92 -5.76 12.49
C GLY A 580 14.50 -4.98 13.70
N ILE A 581 14.93 -3.73 13.67
CA ILE A 581 14.61 -2.70 14.65
C ILE A 581 14.05 -1.47 13.94
N GLU A 582 13.00 -0.91 14.51
CA GLU A 582 12.39 0.34 14.04
C GLU A 582 12.43 1.39 15.15
N LEU A 583 12.66 2.63 14.77
CA LEU A 583 12.57 3.82 15.60
C LEU A 583 11.54 4.78 15.01
N ASN A 584 10.57 5.16 15.81
CA ASN A 584 9.69 6.29 15.56
C ASN A 584 9.92 7.34 16.64
N ALA A 585 10.29 8.55 16.26
CA ALA A 585 10.49 9.67 17.17
C ALA A 585 9.78 10.91 16.64
N ASP A 586 8.96 11.54 17.51
CA ASP A 586 8.27 12.80 17.23
C ASP A 586 8.68 13.82 18.30
N LEU A 587 9.44 14.83 17.92
CA LEU A 587 10.09 15.77 18.81
C LEU A 587 9.60 17.20 18.51
N ASP A 588 9.23 17.96 19.54
CA ASP A 588 8.90 19.37 19.46
C ASP A 588 9.98 20.22 20.15
N PRO A 589 11.15 20.50 19.50
CA PRO A 589 12.18 21.34 20.09
C PRO A 589 11.69 22.76 20.38
N ALA A 590 10.73 23.25 19.59
CA ALA A 590 10.07 24.54 19.80
C ALA A 590 8.59 24.46 19.34
N LYS A 591 7.74 25.37 19.81
CA LYS A 591 6.31 25.44 19.41
C LYS A 591 6.09 25.63 17.89
N TRP A 592 7.06 26.20 17.23
CA TRP A 592 7.05 26.48 15.79
C TRP A 592 7.83 25.45 14.96
N PHE A 593 8.51 24.48 15.62
CA PHE A 593 9.38 23.50 14.97
C PHE A 593 9.15 22.09 15.52
N ASN A 594 8.84 21.15 14.62
CA ASN A 594 8.67 19.73 14.91
C ASN A 594 9.62 18.91 14.02
N ILE A 595 10.16 17.83 14.59
CA ILE A 595 10.98 16.84 13.91
C ILE A 595 10.30 15.49 14.07
N HIS A 596 9.90 14.87 12.95
CA HIS A 596 9.47 13.49 12.92
C HIS A 596 10.56 12.64 12.24
N LEU A 597 10.99 11.55 12.89
CA LEU A 597 11.97 10.61 12.34
C LEU A 597 11.43 9.19 12.40
N TYR A 598 11.30 8.57 11.23
CA TYR A 598 11.18 7.12 11.10
C TYR A 598 12.50 6.54 10.63
N SER A 599 12.97 5.48 11.29
CA SER A 599 14.16 4.73 10.88
C SER A 599 13.90 3.24 11.05
N ARG A 600 14.39 2.44 10.10
CA ARG A 600 14.33 0.97 10.15
C ARG A 600 15.66 0.39 9.70
N PHE A 601 16.18 -0.54 10.49
CA PHE A 601 17.25 -1.44 10.08
C PHE A 601 16.72 -2.86 10.06
N ARG A 602 16.93 -3.58 8.94
CA ARG A 602 16.50 -4.98 8.81
C ARG A 602 17.60 -5.87 8.26
N VAL A 603 17.48 -7.15 8.55
CA VAL A 603 18.27 -8.24 7.98
C VAL A 603 17.30 -9.30 7.47
N LEU A 604 17.28 -9.49 6.16
CA LEU A 604 16.51 -10.54 5.47
C LEU A 604 17.47 -11.69 5.12
N HIS A 605 17.10 -12.90 5.51
CA HIS A 605 17.80 -14.12 5.14
C HIS A 605 16.83 -15.06 4.42
N THR A 606 17.15 -15.46 3.18
CA THR A 606 16.33 -16.34 2.36
C THR A 606 17.11 -17.60 1.97
N VAL A 607 16.46 -18.75 2.17
CA VAL A 607 17.01 -20.07 1.80
C VAL A 607 15.99 -20.79 0.94
N THR A 608 16.38 -21.10 -0.29
CA THR A 608 15.55 -21.84 -1.27
C THR A 608 16.41 -22.68 -2.21
N ASN A 609 15.79 -23.62 -2.90
CA ASN A 609 16.38 -24.25 -4.09
C ASN A 609 15.87 -23.50 -5.31
N PHE A 610 16.80 -22.87 -6.00
CA PHE A 610 16.54 -22.11 -7.22
C PHE A 610 16.84 -22.98 -8.45
N TYR A 611 16.45 -22.57 -9.66
CA TYR A 611 16.74 -23.36 -10.87
C TYR A 611 18.23 -23.45 -11.19
N THR A 612 19.05 -22.49 -10.72
CA THR A 612 20.52 -22.49 -10.84
C THR A 612 21.22 -23.18 -9.65
N GLY A 613 20.47 -23.80 -8.72
CA GLY A 613 21.01 -24.45 -7.53
C GLY A 613 20.57 -23.79 -6.21
N PRO A 614 21.19 -24.11 -5.08
CA PRO A 614 20.83 -23.54 -3.79
C PRO A 614 21.03 -22.02 -3.76
N LEU A 615 19.99 -21.27 -3.41
CA LEU A 615 20.05 -19.84 -3.15
C LEU A 615 20.00 -19.62 -1.63
N ASN A 616 21.07 -19.04 -1.09
CA ASN A 616 21.21 -18.68 0.31
C ASN A 616 21.72 -17.25 0.39
N THR A 617 20.82 -16.29 0.56
CA THR A 617 21.13 -14.86 0.52
C THR A 617 20.84 -14.18 1.84
N THR A 618 21.63 -13.16 2.17
CA THR A 618 21.41 -12.30 3.32
C THR A 618 21.56 -10.84 2.90
N GLY A 619 20.48 -10.08 3.01
CA GLY A 619 20.43 -8.64 2.76
C GLY A 619 20.30 -7.85 4.04
N GLN A 620 20.97 -6.68 4.10
CA GLN A 620 20.83 -5.70 5.16
C GLN A 620 20.34 -4.39 4.55
N GLN A 621 19.38 -3.73 5.20
CA GLN A 621 18.84 -2.47 4.72
C GLN A 621 18.66 -1.47 5.87
N LEU A 622 19.10 -0.24 5.63
CA LEU A 622 18.77 0.93 6.43
C LEU A 622 17.81 1.80 5.64
N VAL A 623 16.70 2.19 6.28
CA VAL A 623 15.75 3.18 5.79
C VAL A 623 15.71 4.34 6.77
N LEU A 624 15.81 5.58 6.28
CA LEU A 624 15.70 6.81 7.06
C LEU A 624 14.65 7.72 6.40
N ARG A 625 13.72 8.27 7.20
CA ARG A 625 12.67 9.18 6.74
C ARG A 625 12.50 10.32 7.74
N PRO A 626 13.27 11.39 7.64
CA PRO A 626 13.07 12.61 8.42
C PRO A 626 11.97 13.47 7.79
N THR A 627 11.17 14.13 8.64
CA THR A 627 10.27 15.23 8.28
C THR A 627 10.50 16.37 9.26
N LEU A 628 10.85 17.53 8.74
CA LEU A 628 11.05 18.78 9.47
C LEU A 628 9.87 19.70 9.17
N THR A 629 9.15 20.16 10.20
CA THR A 629 7.98 21.02 10.04
C THR A 629 8.18 22.32 10.77
N PHE A 630 7.98 23.44 10.05
CA PHE A 630 8.04 24.79 10.58
C PHE A 630 6.67 25.46 10.50
N LYS A 631 6.23 26.06 11.60
CA LYS A 631 4.97 26.81 11.71
C LYS A 631 5.24 28.26 12.15
N PRO A 632 5.65 29.12 11.21
CA PRO A 632 6.06 30.51 11.55
C PRO A 632 4.91 31.41 12.00
N GLY A 633 3.66 30.96 11.89
CA GLY A 633 2.48 31.72 12.23
C GLY A 633 1.62 32.08 11.02
N ASP A 634 0.57 32.87 11.22
CA ASP A 634 -0.32 33.40 10.18
C ASP A 634 -0.87 32.35 9.20
N GLY A 635 -1.06 31.11 9.67
CA GLY A 635 -1.58 30.00 8.87
C GLY A 635 -0.59 29.44 7.87
N TRP A 636 0.71 29.70 7.99
CA TRP A 636 1.76 29.05 7.22
C TRP A 636 2.22 27.75 7.88
N THR A 637 2.42 26.72 7.06
CA THR A 637 3.13 25.48 7.41
C THR A 637 4.15 25.20 6.30
N LEU A 638 5.41 25.02 6.68
CA LEU A 638 6.51 24.68 5.77
C LEU A 638 7.05 23.33 6.17
N GLN A 639 7.30 22.44 5.20
CA GLN A 639 7.92 21.14 5.45
C GLN A 639 9.12 20.91 4.56
N ALA A 640 10.14 20.25 5.12
CA ALA A 640 11.19 19.58 4.37
C ALA A 640 11.19 18.11 4.79
N TRP A 641 11.00 17.21 3.85
CA TRP A 641 10.94 15.79 4.11
C TRP A 641 11.59 14.97 3.00
N GLY A 642 11.93 13.74 3.33
CA GLY A 642 12.55 12.87 2.34
C GLY A 642 12.79 11.48 2.87
N GLY A 643 13.45 10.68 2.05
CA GLY A 643 13.79 9.31 2.37
C GLY A 643 15.15 8.92 1.84
N TYR A 644 15.79 7.99 2.54
CA TYR A 644 16.98 7.29 2.09
C TYR A 644 16.84 5.81 2.35
N GLN A 645 17.18 4.99 1.36
CA GLN A 645 17.29 3.54 1.48
C GLN A 645 18.69 3.11 1.03
N SER A 646 19.34 2.31 1.87
CA SER A 646 20.64 1.74 1.53
C SER A 646 20.49 0.59 0.53
N ARG A 647 21.64 0.16 -0.05
CA ARG A 647 21.72 -1.09 -0.83
C ARG A 647 21.08 -2.25 -0.06
N PHE A 648 20.34 -3.11 -0.79
CA PHE A 648 19.63 -4.24 -0.23
C PHE A 648 19.66 -5.45 -1.15
N VAL A 649 20.12 -6.59 -0.63
CA VAL A 649 20.04 -7.88 -1.32
C VAL A 649 18.72 -8.54 -0.96
N ASN A 650 17.89 -8.78 -1.96
CA ASN A 650 16.58 -9.42 -1.85
C ASN A 650 16.54 -10.61 -2.84
N GLU A 651 16.92 -11.77 -2.36
CA GLU A 651 17.05 -13.02 -3.13
C GLU A 651 17.92 -12.84 -4.38
N GLN A 652 17.30 -12.87 -5.55
CA GLN A 652 17.97 -12.72 -6.86
C GLN A 652 18.36 -11.27 -7.17
N PHE A 653 17.71 -10.31 -6.51
CA PHE A 653 17.88 -8.89 -6.81
C PHE A 653 18.76 -8.20 -5.78
N THR A 654 19.55 -7.26 -6.24
CA THR A 654 20.29 -6.32 -5.39
C THR A 654 19.84 -4.90 -5.71
N ASP A 655 19.02 -4.31 -4.86
CA ASP A 655 18.60 -2.91 -4.97
C ASP A 655 19.78 -2.00 -4.67
N LEU A 656 20.01 -0.98 -5.51
CA LEU A 656 21.00 0.05 -5.27
C LEU A 656 20.43 1.16 -4.37
N PRO A 657 21.30 1.94 -3.68
CA PRO A 657 20.84 3.01 -2.82
C PRO A 657 20.03 4.06 -3.57
N ARG A 658 18.97 4.58 -2.94
CA ARG A 658 18.13 5.65 -3.48
C ARG A 658 17.62 6.58 -2.38
N GLY A 659 17.20 7.78 -2.77
CA GLY A 659 16.62 8.74 -1.85
C GLY A 659 15.79 9.81 -2.57
N SER A 660 15.08 10.63 -1.80
CA SER A 660 14.35 11.79 -2.28
C SER A 660 14.41 12.92 -1.27
N LEU A 661 14.26 14.16 -1.76
CA LEU A 661 14.11 15.36 -0.95
C LEU A 661 12.95 16.18 -1.50
N ASN A 662 12.02 16.56 -0.63
CA ASN A 662 10.77 17.22 -0.96
C ASN A 662 10.56 18.43 -0.05
N PHE A 663 9.82 19.44 -0.55
CA PHE A 663 9.43 20.63 0.19
C PHE A 663 7.97 20.93 -0.02
N ASP A 664 7.24 21.24 1.04
CA ASP A 664 5.83 21.61 0.99
C ASP A 664 5.64 23.00 1.64
N PHE A 665 4.83 23.84 1.02
CA PHE A 665 4.51 25.20 1.44
C PHE A 665 2.99 25.36 1.49
N GLU A 666 2.40 25.19 2.66
CA GLU A 666 0.96 25.33 2.88
C GLU A 666 0.62 26.71 3.43
N LYS A 667 -0.45 27.33 2.90
CA LYS A 667 -1.06 28.55 3.42
C LYS A 667 -2.56 28.37 3.62
N LYS A 668 -3.02 28.52 4.85
CA LYS A 668 -4.45 28.67 5.15
C LYS A 668 -4.89 30.08 4.75
N LEU A 669 -5.73 30.19 3.73
CA LEU A 669 -6.29 31.47 3.26
C LEU A 669 -7.46 31.90 4.17
N THR A 670 -8.30 30.92 4.56
CA THR A 670 -9.42 31.07 5.49
C THR A 670 -9.57 29.78 6.28
N ASP A 671 -10.51 29.71 7.23
CA ASP A 671 -10.85 28.45 7.91
C ASP A 671 -11.40 27.37 6.95
N ALA A 672 -11.85 27.78 5.77
CA ALA A 672 -12.45 26.90 4.76
C ALA A 672 -11.56 26.66 3.54
N ALA A 673 -10.56 27.50 3.28
CA ALA A 673 -9.75 27.45 2.07
C ALA A 673 -8.26 27.38 2.39
N THR A 674 -7.57 26.45 1.74
CA THR A 674 -6.11 26.23 1.84
C THR A 674 -5.52 26.12 0.45
N ILE A 675 -4.33 26.70 0.26
CA ILE A 675 -3.50 26.50 -0.93
C ILE A 675 -2.18 25.89 -0.51
N GLU A 676 -1.64 24.99 -1.33
CA GLU A 676 -0.37 24.31 -1.07
C GLU A 676 0.45 24.25 -2.35
N LEU A 677 1.76 24.44 -2.23
CA LEU A 677 2.73 24.35 -3.31
C LEU A 677 3.82 23.37 -2.86
N ASP A 678 3.94 22.25 -3.59
CA ASP A 678 4.83 21.16 -3.26
C ASP A 678 5.88 20.96 -4.35
N PHE A 679 7.09 20.60 -3.93
CA PHE A 679 8.23 20.28 -4.79
C PHE A 679 8.69 18.87 -4.45
N TYR A 680 8.48 17.94 -5.36
CA TYR A 680 8.85 16.54 -5.19
C TYR A 680 10.17 16.21 -5.87
N ASP A 681 10.98 15.36 -5.22
CA ASP A 681 12.25 14.80 -5.71
C ASP A 681 13.16 15.85 -6.38
N VAL A 682 13.39 16.96 -5.67
CA VAL A 682 14.14 18.13 -6.21
C VAL A 682 15.55 17.76 -6.67
N LEU A 683 16.14 16.70 -6.08
CA LEU A 683 17.47 16.19 -6.44
C LEU A 683 17.45 15.18 -7.60
N ARG A 684 16.25 14.72 -8.03
CA ARG A 684 16.05 13.65 -9.03
C ARG A 684 16.84 12.38 -8.71
N THR A 685 16.76 11.93 -7.45
CA THR A 685 17.49 10.78 -6.91
C THR A 685 16.61 9.58 -6.58
N GLN A 686 15.29 9.67 -6.83
CA GLN A 686 14.33 8.59 -6.61
C GLN A 686 14.30 7.63 -7.84
N ASN A 687 15.48 7.19 -8.28
CA ASN A 687 15.62 6.26 -9.40
C ASN A 687 15.66 4.82 -8.89
N ASN A 688 15.11 3.90 -9.69
CA ASN A 688 15.16 2.47 -9.38
C ASN A 688 16.30 1.81 -10.15
N SER A 689 17.22 1.19 -9.43
CA SER A 689 18.33 0.47 -10.03
C SER A 689 18.55 -0.81 -9.26
N TRP A 690 18.65 -1.92 -9.96
CA TRP A 690 19.00 -3.18 -9.36
C TRP A 690 19.88 -4.04 -10.27
N GLN A 691 20.63 -4.93 -9.65
CA GLN A 691 21.41 -5.96 -10.28
C GLN A 691 20.66 -7.28 -10.12
N ILE A 692 20.60 -8.09 -11.16
CA ILE A 692 19.96 -9.40 -11.14
C ILE A 692 21.07 -10.44 -11.16
N GLY A 693 21.13 -11.25 -10.10
CA GLY A 693 22.09 -12.35 -9.94
C GLY A 693 21.42 -13.71 -10.05
N TYR A 694 22.19 -14.78 -9.85
CA TYR A 694 21.74 -16.16 -9.90
C TYR A 694 21.01 -16.53 -11.21
N LEU A 695 21.45 -15.92 -12.30
CA LEU A 695 21.04 -16.27 -13.67
C LEU A 695 22.05 -17.27 -14.23
N GLU A 696 21.59 -18.24 -15.03
CA GLU A 696 22.48 -19.20 -15.69
C GLU A 696 23.35 -18.49 -16.73
N GLY A 697 24.68 -18.53 -16.53
CA GLY A 697 25.65 -17.93 -17.44
C GLY A 697 25.38 -16.45 -17.78
N THR A 698 24.75 -15.69 -16.89
CA THR A 698 24.35 -14.32 -17.21
C THR A 698 24.36 -13.42 -15.99
N THR A 699 24.65 -12.14 -16.21
CA THR A 699 24.38 -11.05 -15.27
C THR A 699 23.55 -9.96 -15.93
N ALA A 700 22.69 -9.30 -15.16
CA ALA A 700 21.88 -8.21 -15.69
C ALA A 700 21.85 -7.02 -14.75
N ASN A 701 21.88 -5.82 -15.33
CA ASN A 701 21.75 -4.55 -14.63
C ASN A 701 20.51 -3.81 -15.17
N TYR A 702 19.64 -3.41 -14.26
CA TYR A 702 18.45 -2.63 -14.56
C TYR A 702 18.57 -1.23 -13.95
N HIS A 703 18.25 -0.23 -14.74
CA HIS A 703 18.15 1.16 -14.30
C HIS A 703 16.88 1.78 -14.86
N SER A 704 16.10 2.44 -13.99
CA SER A 704 14.86 3.11 -14.39
C SER A 704 14.75 4.49 -13.78
N VAL A 705 14.50 5.48 -14.64
CA VAL A 705 14.21 6.87 -14.28
C VAL A 705 12.72 7.12 -14.52
N ASN A 706 12.00 7.47 -13.47
CA ASN A 706 10.59 7.83 -13.56
C ASN A 706 10.41 9.35 -13.50
N ASP A 707 9.23 9.85 -13.92
CA ASP A 707 8.86 11.26 -13.85
C ASP A 707 8.46 11.66 -12.41
N THR A 708 9.44 11.56 -11.47
CA THR A 708 9.24 11.81 -10.04
C THR A 708 9.43 13.26 -9.65
N ARG A 709 10.29 14.01 -10.36
CA ARG A 709 10.52 15.43 -10.08
C ARG A 709 9.39 16.28 -10.65
N ASN A 710 8.59 16.85 -9.78
CA ASN A 710 7.45 17.66 -10.18
C ASN A 710 7.15 18.77 -9.16
N ILE A 711 6.31 19.72 -9.60
CA ILE A 711 5.73 20.79 -8.78
C ILE A 711 4.22 20.56 -8.78
N GLU A 712 3.61 20.56 -7.60
CA GLU A 712 2.17 20.44 -7.43
C GLU A 712 1.60 21.71 -6.82
N LEU A 713 0.51 22.21 -7.39
CA LEU A 713 -0.31 23.29 -6.85
C LEU A 713 -1.67 22.75 -6.48
N SER A 714 -2.00 22.80 -5.19
CA SER A 714 -3.24 22.27 -4.63
C SER A 714 -4.11 23.37 -4.07
N PHE A 715 -5.42 23.30 -4.32
CA PHE A 715 -6.44 24.14 -3.71
C PHE A 715 -7.53 23.29 -3.09
N ASN A 716 -7.78 23.49 -1.80
CA ASN A 716 -8.81 22.79 -1.03
C ASN A 716 -9.82 23.78 -0.49
N TYR A 717 -11.11 23.49 -0.72
CA TYR A 717 -12.21 24.31 -0.25
C TYR A 717 -13.29 23.47 0.45
N ARG A 718 -13.53 23.76 1.73
CA ARG A 718 -14.60 23.14 2.53
C ARG A 718 -15.80 24.07 2.59
N PHE A 719 -17.00 23.55 2.36
CA PHE A 719 -18.23 24.31 2.37
C PHE A 719 -19.34 23.60 3.14
N GLY A 720 -20.36 24.38 3.51
CA GLY A 720 -21.49 23.88 4.30
C GLY A 720 -21.26 23.94 5.81
N LYS A 721 -22.26 23.47 6.59
CA LYS A 721 -22.20 23.44 8.04
C LYS A 721 -21.62 22.12 8.53
N ALA A 722 -20.79 22.15 9.59
CA ALA A 722 -20.30 20.95 10.23
C ALA A 722 -21.47 20.12 10.78
N ILE A 723 -21.51 18.82 10.40
CA ILE A 723 -22.57 17.90 10.83
C ILE A 723 -22.00 17.02 11.94
N LYS A 724 -22.57 17.06 13.15
CA LYS A 724 -22.18 16.22 14.30
C LYS A 724 -23.09 14.98 14.38
N ASP A 725 -22.52 13.80 14.38
CA ASP A 725 -23.07 12.45 14.57
C ASP A 725 -23.35 11.60 13.31
N GLN A 726 -22.38 10.72 12.98
CA GLN A 726 -22.57 9.60 12.06
C GLN A 726 -22.26 8.27 12.76
N ARG A 727 -23.15 7.28 12.57
CA ARG A 727 -22.90 5.89 12.95
C ARG A 727 -22.25 5.17 11.77
N HIS A 728 -21.17 4.42 12.02
CA HIS A 728 -20.42 3.74 10.97
C HIS A 728 -20.82 2.28 10.87
N HIS A 729 -20.87 1.78 9.64
CA HIS A 729 -21.00 0.38 9.29
C HIS A 729 -19.68 -0.17 8.77
N ASN A 730 -19.39 -1.42 9.09
CA ASN A 730 -18.24 -2.15 8.60
C ASN A 730 -18.69 -3.02 7.43
N ALA A 731 -18.33 -2.65 6.21
CA ALA A 731 -18.52 -3.48 5.03
C ALA A 731 -17.13 -4.03 4.64
N ASN A 732 -16.80 -5.28 4.99
CA ASN A 732 -15.47 -5.83 4.78
C ASN A 732 -15.48 -7.30 4.36
N GLY A 733 -16.59 -7.76 3.74
CA GLY A 733 -16.77 -9.15 3.39
C GLY A 733 -15.77 -9.70 2.38
N ALA A 734 -15.41 -8.95 1.33
CA ALA A 734 -14.67 -9.47 0.17
C ALA A 734 -13.23 -8.95 0.04
N GLN A 735 -12.63 -8.34 1.05
CA GLN A 735 -11.35 -7.62 0.89
C GLN A 735 -10.17 -8.51 0.55
N SER A 736 -10.10 -9.73 1.08
CA SER A 736 -9.00 -10.64 0.78
C SER A 736 -8.99 -11.07 -0.69
N GLU A 737 -10.16 -11.20 -1.30
CA GLU A 737 -10.32 -11.57 -2.69
C GLU A 737 -9.99 -10.39 -3.61
N ILE A 738 -10.39 -9.19 -3.21
CA ILE A 738 -10.14 -7.94 -3.94
C ILE A 738 -8.65 -7.65 -4.06
N ASN A 739 -7.87 -7.80 -3.01
CA ASN A 739 -6.44 -7.59 -3.01
C ASN A 739 -5.67 -8.52 -3.96
N ARG A 740 -6.31 -9.62 -4.39
CA ARG A 740 -5.75 -10.60 -5.33
C ARG A 740 -6.14 -10.34 -6.78
N VAL A 741 -6.99 -9.35 -7.03
CA VAL A 741 -7.25 -8.84 -8.37
C VAL A 741 -6.05 -7.99 -8.77
N GLY A 742 -5.07 -8.59 -9.44
CA GLY A 742 -3.91 -7.86 -9.99
C GLY A 742 -4.34 -6.86 -11.07
N ASN A 743 -3.58 -5.81 -11.24
CA ASN A 743 -3.75 -4.85 -12.33
C ASN A 743 -3.09 -5.33 -13.60
#